data_1e647c8d17a06dbb1fcb869460d57226
#
_entry.id   1e647c8d17a06dbb1fcb869460d57226
#
_cell.length_a   1.000
_cell.length_b   1.000
_cell.length_c   1.000
_cell.angle_alpha   90.00
_cell.angle_beta   90.00
_cell.angle_gamma   90.00
#
_symmetry.space_group_name_H-M   'P 1'
#
loop_
_entity.id
_entity.type
_entity.pdbx_description
1 polymer ?
#
loop_
_entity_poly.entity_id
_entity_poly.type
_entity_poly.pdbx_seq_one_letter_code
_entity_poly.pdbx_strand_id
1 'polypeptide(L)'
;MKRYLLFFLFIVFFGLTIRAQSVTISGHITDSKNGETIISAMILEKNSHKGCVSNTYGYYSLTLPKGNVNLFYSYVGYKQINKTLKLRKDTVINIQLSETNELSEVTVYANRKDFGVQGSQMSAIDVPIAQIKSVPTLFGETDVLKALQLLPGVKAGTEGSAGFFVRGGGPDENLIMLDGVPVYNVNHMFGFFSVFNADAIKNVTLYKGSFPARFGGRLSSVVDISMNDGNNHAYHGNVTVGLISSKINVEGPILSDKTTFNFSARRTYADILAQPLIQATLAKQPGMEKTSAGYYFYDLNAKISHQFSDKDRLYLSVFTGNDVIYANIQQSSTTTQLSIADPTLLKTDNTWLKMDWNWGNILTALRWNHVINNKLFMNTTAYFTRYDFLMGVGLNTETSIATTPPTNSTSSIDLGFHSGIDDYAAKVDFDYAPNPNHDIKFGANYTYHTFRPGVTVAQSTGGLMQATDTTIGDQNIYSHEAVAYIEDNITLTDALKANVGLHYSTFYVQGQFYQSFEPRLSMRYLINDKLSLKAGYASMSQYIHLLSNSNIDLPTDLWVPVTKRVEPMRSQQVSVGVFYNLLNMLDLSVESYYKNMDNLIEYKDGASFFGSSTGWEDKVNIGHGWAYGIEFLAQKTVGKTTGWIGYTWSKTERLFNRPGQELNNGLVFPAKYDRTHDLSVVVSHKFTDRFDVAATWVYSTGNAGTLALQNYSGPVIPETNNSQKGIFPGTNTISIPYISSRNNFRYEPTHRLDVGVNFHKQLKHGKRTWNVSLYNAYNQLNPFLTTVRTKSVLDPNTGTYSQVKQLTQFSLFPIIPSVSYTYKF
;
A
#
# COMPACT_ATOMS: atom_id res chain seq x y z
N MET A 1 -48.30 -32.96 10.64
CA MET A 1 -47.15 -32.20 10.27
C MET A 1 -46.36 -32.77 9.08
N LYS A 2 -45.94 -34.01 9.02
CA LYS A 2 -45.18 -34.60 7.87
C LYS A 2 -45.89 -34.50 6.51
N ARG A 3 -47.20 -34.60 6.43
CA ARG A 3 -47.98 -34.48 5.16
C ARG A 3 -48.04 -33.07 4.62
N TYR A 4 -48.06 -32.03 5.46
CA TYR A 4 -48.05 -30.63 5.05
C TYR A 4 -46.66 -30.16 4.62
N LEU A 5 -45.59 -30.73 5.20
CA LEU A 5 -44.22 -30.47 4.78
C LEU A 5 -43.93 -31.03 3.39
N LEU A 6 -44.43 -32.24 3.08
CA LEU A 6 -44.36 -32.86 1.76
C LEU A 6 -45.17 -32.07 0.71
N PHE A 7 -46.32 -31.55 1.07
CA PHE A 7 -47.14 -30.73 0.17
C PHE A 7 -46.52 -29.35 -0.10
N PHE A 8 -45.89 -28.74 0.90
CA PHE A 8 -45.14 -27.53 0.76
C PHE A 8 -43.88 -27.71 -0.09
N LEU A 9 -43.13 -28.78 0.11
CA LEU A 9 -42.02 -29.21 -0.74
C LEU A 9 -42.46 -29.50 -2.18
N PHE A 10 -43.62 -30.08 -2.39
CA PHE A 10 -44.18 -30.35 -3.74
C PHE A 10 -44.60 -29.07 -4.45
N ILE A 11 -45.17 -28.07 -3.74
CA ILE A 11 -45.53 -26.77 -4.29
C ILE A 11 -44.29 -25.95 -4.63
N VAL A 12 -43.21 -26.03 -3.82
CA VAL A 12 -41.90 -25.38 -4.09
C VAL A 12 -41.21 -26.03 -5.28
N PHE A 13 -41.37 -27.35 -5.49
CA PHE A 13 -40.76 -28.06 -6.62
C PHE A 13 -41.57 -27.91 -7.93
N PHE A 14 -42.88 -27.69 -7.90
CA PHE A 14 -43.72 -27.54 -9.10
C PHE A 14 -43.91 -26.13 -9.59
N GLY A 15 -43.48 -25.10 -8.79
CA GLY A 15 -43.46 -23.68 -9.17
C GLY A 15 -42.39 -23.28 -10.20
N LEU A 16 -41.66 -24.24 -10.77
CA LEU A 16 -40.39 -23.93 -11.51
C LEU A 16 -40.41 -24.37 -12.97
N THR A 17 -41.41 -24.07 -13.76
CA THR A 17 -41.23 -24.23 -15.21
C THR A 17 -42.13 -23.37 -16.09
N ILE A 18 -42.00 -22.05 -16.04
CA ILE A 18 -42.15 -21.26 -17.24
C ILE A 18 -40.77 -20.64 -17.52
N ARG A 19 -39.84 -21.39 -18.07
CA ARG A 19 -38.60 -20.86 -18.60
C ARG A 19 -38.93 -20.12 -19.90
N ALA A 20 -39.08 -18.82 -19.84
CA ALA A 20 -38.86 -17.99 -21.04
C ALA A 20 -37.52 -18.39 -21.65
N GLN A 21 -37.50 -18.77 -22.94
CA GLN A 21 -36.24 -19.16 -23.60
C GLN A 21 -35.28 -17.99 -23.54
N SER A 22 -34.29 -18.09 -22.67
CA SER A 22 -33.23 -17.06 -22.50
C SER A 22 -32.01 -17.41 -23.33
N VAL A 23 -31.30 -16.40 -23.80
CA VAL A 23 -30.05 -16.51 -24.54
C VAL A 23 -29.01 -15.58 -23.90
N THR A 24 -27.77 -15.97 -24.01
CA THR A 24 -26.65 -15.22 -23.39
C THR A 24 -25.85 -14.49 -24.46
N ILE A 25 -25.59 -13.21 -24.21
CA ILE A 25 -24.64 -12.42 -24.96
C ILE A 25 -23.38 -12.32 -24.11
N SER A 26 -22.26 -12.64 -24.70
CA SER A 26 -20.95 -12.49 -24.04
C SER A 26 -19.95 -11.87 -24.99
N GLY A 27 -18.83 -11.43 -24.50
CA GLY A 27 -17.74 -10.86 -25.32
C GLY A 27 -16.78 -10.02 -24.51
N HIS A 28 -15.90 -9.34 -25.20
CA HIS A 28 -14.93 -8.43 -24.59
C HIS A 28 -15.22 -6.98 -24.99
N ILE A 29 -14.98 -6.09 -24.04
CA ILE A 29 -15.01 -4.65 -24.29
C ILE A 29 -13.59 -4.12 -24.26
N THR A 30 -13.19 -3.47 -25.35
CA THR A 30 -11.83 -2.95 -25.52
C THR A 30 -11.86 -1.49 -25.94
N ASP A 31 -10.76 -0.79 -25.71
CA ASP A 31 -10.52 0.54 -26.23
C ASP A 31 -10.15 0.47 -27.71
N SER A 32 -10.80 1.27 -28.54
CA SER A 32 -10.58 1.30 -29.99
C SER A 32 -9.21 1.87 -30.39
N LYS A 33 -8.52 2.59 -29.49
CA LYS A 33 -7.27 3.28 -29.77
C LYS A 33 -6.04 2.41 -29.51
N ASN A 34 -6.10 1.57 -28.47
CA ASN A 34 -4.97 0.77 -28.02
C ASN A 34 -5.28 -0.72 -27.92
N GLY A 35 -6.57 -1.12 -28.10
CA GLY A 35 -7.02 -2.52 -27.97
C GLY A 35 -7.05 -3.07 -26.57
N GLU A 36 -6.69 -2.29 -25.55
CA GLU A 36 -6.74 -2.72 -24.14
C GLU A 36 -8.17 -3.03 -23.67
N THR A 37 -8.29 -3.99 -22.80
CA THR A 37 -9.58 -4.35 -22.20
C THR A 37 -10.08 -3.24 -21.26
N ILE A 38 -11.38 -2.92 -21.30
CA ILE A 38 -11.98 -1.92 -20.43
C ILE A 38 -12.65 -2.62 -19.24
N ILE A 39 -12.19 -2.29 -18.04
CA ILE A 39 -12.68 -2.83 -16.77
C ILE A 39 -13.94 -2.05 -16.35
N SER A 40 -14.96 -2.76 -15.82
CA SER A 40 -16.20 -2.15 -15.32
C SER A 40 -16.99 -1.33 -16.36
N ALA A 41 -16.83 -1.61 -17.65
CA ALA A 41 -17.69 -1.04 -18.68
C ALA A 41 -19.13 -1.58 -18.52
N MET A 42 -20.12 -0.70 -18.60
CA MET A 42 -21.52 -1.04 -18.43
C MET A 42 -22.15 -1.56 -19.72
N ILE A 43 -22.89 -2.66 -19.62
CA ILE A 43 -23.75 -3.21 -20.64
C ILE A 43 -25.18 -3.23 -20.10
N LEU A 44 -26.11 -2.50 -20.77
CA LEU A 44 -27.48 -2.35 -20.33
C LEU A 44 -28.43 -2.63 -21.48
N GLU A 45 -29.44 -3.47 -21.27
CA GLU A 45 -30.59 -3.58 -22.15
C GLU A 45 -31.64 -2.52 -21.75
N LYS A 46 -31.95 -1.58 -22.69
CA LYS A 46 -32.72 -0.35 -22.38
C LYS A 46 -34.16 -0.62 -21.97
N ASN A 47 -34.82 -1.63 -22.54
CA ASN A 47 -36.25 -1.88 -22.30
C ASN A 47 -36.49 -2.63 -20.98
N SER A 48 -35.66 -3.61 -20.66
CA SER A 48 -35.76 -4.41 -19.44
C SER A 48 -34.97 -3.87 -18.27
N HIS A 49 -34.12 -2.84 -18.48
CA HIS A 49 -33.14 -2.31 -17.53
C HIS A 49 -32.18 -3.36 -16.94
N LYS A 50 -32.09 -4.54 -17.56
CA LYS A 50 -31.15 -5.59 -17.19
C LYS A 50 -29.78 -5.32 -17.78
N GLY A 51 -28.74 -5.58 -17.02
CA GLY A 51 -27.39 -5.36 -17.51
C GLY A 51 -26.34 -5.90 -16.56
N CYS A 52 -25.11 -5.94 -17.05
CA CYS A 52 -23.91 -6.35 -16.32
C CYS A 52 -22.78 -5.33 -16.54
N VAL A 53 -21.63 -5.58 -15.96
CA VAL A 53 -20.39 -4.86 -16.24
C VAL A 53 -19.33 -5.84 -16.70
N SER A 54 -18.33 -5.34 -17.42
CA SER A 54 -17.17 -6.15 -17.77
C SER A 54 -16.28 -6.38 -16.54
N ASN A 55 -15.73 -7.59 -16.43
CA ASN A 55 -14.80 -7.95 -15.35
C ASN A 55 -13.42 -7.29 -15.55
N THR A 56 -12.46 -7.61 -14.69
CA THR A 56 -11.08 -7.08 -14.72
C THR A 56 -10.37 -7.34 -16.07
N TYR A 57 -10.85 -8.30 -16.84
CA TYR A 57 -10.29 -8.69 -18.15
C TYR A 57 -11.15 -8.22 -19.33
N GLY A 58 -12.08 -7.29 -19.07
CA GLY A 58 -12.99 -6.76 -20.09
C GLY A 58 -14.06 -7.73 -20.57
N TYR A 59 -14.13 -8.95 -20.01
CA TYR A 59 -15.16 -9.93 -20.36
C TYR A 59 -16.50 -9.58 -19.72
N TYR A 60 -17.59 -9.74 -20.46
CA TYR A 60 -18.94 -9.61 -19.95
C TYR A 60 -19.83 -10.78 -20.38
N SER A 61 -20.86 -11.06 -19.59
CA SER A 61 -21.89 -12.04 -19.88
C SER A 61 -23.25 -11.51 -19.42
N LEU A 62 -24.21 -11.42 -20.33
CA LEU A 62 -25.56 -10.93 -20.06
C LEU A 62 -26.60 -11.87 -20.68
N THR A 63 -27.39 -12.52 -19.83
CA THR A 63 -28.48 -13.39 -20.27
C THR A 63 -29.78 -12.59 -20.36
N LEU A 64 -30.47 -12.67 -21.50
CA LEU A 64 -31.70 -11.95 -21.79
C LEU A 64 -32.76 -12.90 -22.42
N PRO A 65 -34.05 -12.57 -22.36
CA PRO A 65 -35.08 -13.27 -23.12
C PRO A 65 -34.80 -13.21 -24.63
N LYS A 66 -35.18 -14.25 -25.38
CA LYS A 66 -35.17 -14.20 -26.84
C LYS A 66 -36.05 -13.05 -27.34
N GLY A 67 -35.60 -12.35 -28.35
CA GLY A 67 -36.38 -11.26 -28.93
C GLY A 67 -35.52 -10.10 -29.42
N ASN A 68 -36.18 -8.98 -29.71
CA ASN A 68 -35.48 -7.75 -30.04
C ASN A 68 -34.93 -7.10 -28.77
N VAL A 69 -33.64 -6.79 -28.76
CA VAL A 69 -32.96 -6.14 -27.65
C VAL A 69 -32.25 -4.89 -28.12
N ASN A 70 -32.20 -3.88 -27.26
CA ASN A 70 -31.48 -2.64 -27.50
C ASN A 70 -30.38 -2.49 -26.45
N LEU A 71 -29.19 -2.91 -26.79
CA LEU A 71 -28.04 -2.91 -25.93
C LEU A 71 -27.33 -1.57 -25.96
N PHE A 72 -26.99 -1.09 -24.79
CA PHE A 72 -26.26 0.11 -24.53
C PHE A 72 -24.93 -0.22 -23.86
N TYR A 73 -23.82 0.21 -24.47
CA TYR A 73 -22.47 0.04 -23.96
C TYR A 73 -21.90 1.39 -23.60
N SER A 74 -21.37 1.54 -22.39
CA SER A 74 -20.81 2.81 -21.93
C SER A 74 -19.69 2.63 -20.91
N TYR A 75 -18.77 3.58 -20.92
CA TYR A 75 -17.73 3.76 -19.93
C TYR A 75 -17.42 5.24 -19.76
N VAL A 76 -16.96 5.66 -18.57
CA VAL A 76 -16.65 7.07 -18.29
C VAL A 76 -15.50 7.55 -19.19
N GLY A 77 -15.70 8.66 -19.91
CA GLY A 77 -14.72 9.21 -20.85
C GLY A 77 -14.77 8.59 -22.24
N TYR A 78 -15.73 7.70 -22.53
CA TYR A 78 -15.87 7.04 -23.82
C TYR A 78 -17.21 7.33 -24.48
N LYS A 79 -17.22 7.32 -25.82
CA LYS A 79 -18.43 7.46 -26.61
C LYS A 79 -19.31 6.23 -26.42
N GLN A 80 -20.58 6.46 -26.13
CA GLN A 80 -21.57 5.40 -25.94
C GLN A 80 -21.92 4.71 -27.26
N ILE A 81 -22.13 3.40 -27.22
CA ILE A 81 -22.56 2.59 -28.34
C ILE A 81 -23.93 2.00 -28.06
N ASN A 82 -24.88 2.20 -28.99
CA ASN A 82 -26.18 1.54 -28.99
C ASN A 82 -26.21 0.49 -30.09
N LYS A 83 -26.63 -0.73 -29.76
CA LYS A 83 -26.72 -1.84 -30.70
C LYS A 83 -28.07 -2.55 -30.57
N THR A 84 -28.92 -2.42 -31.59
CA THR A 84 -30.22 -3.12 -31.68
C THR A 84 -30.03 -4.41 -32.46
N LEU A 85 -30.47 -5.53 -31.90
CA LEU A 85 -30.36 -6.85 -32.53
C LEU A 85 -31.50 -7.76 -32.11
N LYS A 86 -31.75 -8.81 -32.89
CA LYS A 86 -32.74 -9.85 -32.60
C LYS A 86 -32.03 -11.09 -32.08
N LEU A 87 -32.15 -11.34 -30.78
CA LEU A 87 -31.55 -12.50 -30.12
C LEU A 87 -32.34 -13.76 -30.40
N ARG A 88 -31.71 -14.77 -31.00
CA ARG A 88 -32.26 -16.09 -31.26
C ARG A 88 -31.53 -17.23 -30.59
N LYS A 89 -30.20 -17.08 -30.40
CA LYS A 89 -29.27 -18.04 -29.81
C LYS A 89 -28.18 -17.28 -29.06
N ASP A 90 -27.42 -18.02 -28.26
CA ASP A 90 -26.22 -17.47 -27.60
C ASP A 90 -25.29 -16.85 -28.63
N THR A 91 -24.78 -15.65 -28.32
CA THR A 91 -24.07 -14.82 -29.29
C THR A 91 -22.88 -14.14 -28.62
N VAL A 92 -21.74 -14.17 -29.28
CA VAL A 92 -20.53 -13.42 -28.84
C VAL A 92 -20.51 -12.07 -29.57
N ILE A 93 -20.33 -10.99 -28.84
CA ILE A 93 -20.26 -9.62 -29.37
C ILE A 93 -19.12 -8.88 -28.70
N ASN A 94 -18.02 -8.69 -29.41
CA ASN A 94 -16.93 -7.85 -28.97
C ASN A 94 -17.23 -6.39 -29.34
N ILE A 95 -16.94 -5.46 -28.42
CA ILE A 95 -17.22 -4.04 -28.56
C ILE A 95 -15.95 -3.23 -28.36
N GLN A 96 -15.67 -2.32 -29.27
CA GLN A 96 -14.59 -1.33 -29.14
C GLN A 96 -15.21 0.04 -28.83
N LEU A 97 -14.90 0.59 -27.65
CA LEU A 97 -15.30 1.93 -27.26
C LEU A 97 -14.22 2.94 -27.65
N SER A 98 -14.62 4.10 -28.13
CA SER A 98 -13.70 5.19 -28.49
C SER A 98 -13.73 6.27 -27.43
N GLU A 99 -12.54 6.77 -27.01
CA GLU A 99 -12.45 7.94 -26.14
C GLU A 99 -13.18 9.13 -26.75
N THR A 100 -13.87 9.91 -25.94
CA THR A 100 -14.49 11.16 -26.39
C THR A 100 -13.67 12.34 -25.88
N ASN A 101 -13.26 13.19 -26.81
CA ASN A 101 -12.63 14.47 -26.52
C ASN A 101 -13.67 15.59 -26.32
N GLU A 102 -14.91 15.34 -26.71
CA GLU A 102 -15.99 16.30 -26.57
C GLU A 102 -16.62 16.16 -25.19
N LEU A 103 -16.41 17.18 -24.37
CA LEU A 103 -17.19 17.46 -23.17
C LEU A 103 -18.59 17.97 -23.58
N SER A 104 -19.20 17.41 -24.65
CA SER A 104 -20.59 17.68 -24.93
C SER A 104 -21.40 17.18 -23.75
N GLU A 105 -22.40 17.89 -23.43
CA GLU A 105 -23.47 17.66 -22.47
C GLU A 105 -24.22 16.35 -22.79
N VAL A 106 -23.46 15.25 -22.85
CA VAL A 106 -24.01 13.91 -22.98
C VAL A 106 -24.56 13.60 -21.60
N THR A 107 -25.86 13.50 -21.52
CA THR A 107 -26.61 12.95 -20.40
C THR A 107 -25.99 11.61 -20.07
N VAL A 108 -24.99 11.61 -19.14
CA VAL A 108 -24.24 10.43 -18.78
C VAL A 108 -25.10 9.61 -17.83
N TYR A 109 -25.94 8.75 -18.39
CA TYR A 109 -26.49 7.60 -17.66
C TYR A 109 -25.43 6.52 -17.42
N ALA A 110 -24.17 6.91 -17.27
CA ALA A 110 -23.10 6.02 -16.87
C ALA A 110 -23.03 5.94 -15.34
N ASN A 111 -24.14 5.56 -14.71
CA ASN A 111 -24.09 5.05 -13.36
C ASN A 111 -23.34 3.71 -13.41
N ARG A 112 -22.11 3.68 -12.91
CA ARG A 112 -21.32 2.45 -12.74
C ARG A 112 -22.16 1.49 -11.90
N LYS A 113 -22.61 0.37 -12.47
CA LYS A 113 -23.47 -0.59 -11.74
C LYS A 113 -22.82 -1.22 -10.51
N ASP A 114 -21.50 -1.23 -10.43
CA ASP A 114 -20.77 -1.84 -9.31
C ASP A 114 -20.35 -0.83 -8.23
N PHE A 115 -20.39 0.46 -8.51
CA PHE A 115 -19.97 1.54 -7.61
C PHE A 115 -21.06 2.61 -7.47
N GLY A 116 -20.84 3.57 -6.57
CA GLY A 116 -21.74 4.70 -6.36
C GLY A 116 -23.15 4.25 -5.96
N VAL A 117 -24.18 4.93 -6.45
CA VAL A 117 -25.60 4.69 -6.11
C VAL A 117 -26.07 3.30 -6.55
N GLN A 118 -25.64 2.82 -7.71
CA GLN A 118 -26.15 1.60 -8.34
C GLN A 118 -25.46 0.29 -7.89
N GLY A 119 -24.24 0.37 -7.40
CA GLY A 119 -23.47 -0.80 -6.97
C GLY A 119 -23.99 -1.42 -5.67
N SER A 120 -23.95 -2.75 -5.56
CA SER A 120 -24.28 -3.46 -4.31
C SER A 120 -23.15 -3.39 -3.29
N GLN A 121 -21.90 -3.27 -3.75
CA GLN A 121 -20.75 -3.25 -2.87
C GLN A 121 -20.71 -1.99 -2.00
N MET A 122 -20.54 -2.18 -0.68
CA MET A 122 -20.35 -1.12 0.28
C MET A 122 -18.89 -0.66 0.30
N SER A 123 -18.67 0.66 0.43
CA SER A 123 -17.32 1.25 0.68
C SER A 123 -16.26 0.92 -0.39
N ALA A 124 -16.67 0.70 -1.63
CA ALA A 124 -15.76 0.49 -2.75
C ALA A 124 -15.61 1.79 -3.57
N ILE A 125 -14.38 2.17 -3.86
CA ILE A 125 -14.05 3.39 -4.63
C ILE A 125 -13.10 2.98 -5.77
N ASP A 126 -13.50 3.28 -6.99
CA ASP A 126 -12.64 3.15 -8.15
C ASP A 126 -12.04 4.51 -8.48
N VAL A 127 -10.72 4.59 -8.52
CA VAL A 127 -9.99 5.84 -8.76
C VAL A 127 -9.33 5.78 -10.14
N PRO A 128 -9.89 6.49 -11.13
CA PRO A 128 -9.32 6.53 -12.47
C PRO A 128 -7.88 7.06 -12.43
N ILE A 129 -6.98 6.40 -13.15
CA ILE A 129 -5.56 6.80 -13.19
C ILE A 129 -5.38 8.26 -13.65
N ALA A 130 -6.29 8.78 -14.49
CA ALA A 130 -6.29 10.17 -14.90
C ALA A 130 -6.48 11.15 -13.72
N GLN A 131 -7.30 10.79 -12.72
CA GLN A 131 -7.47 11.59 -11.50
C GLN A 131 -6.22 11.51 -10.62
N ILE A 132 -5.60 10.33 -10.49
CA ILE A 132 -4.34 10.18 -9.77
C ILE A 132 -3.24 11.06 -10.40
N LYS A 133 -3.14 11.06 -11.73
CA LYS A 133 -2.17 11.90 -12.47
C LYS A 133 -2.46 13.40 -12.43
N SER A 134 -3.66 13.81 -12.03
CA SER A 134 -4.01 15.23 -11.89
C SER A 134 -3.67 15.82 -10.52
N VAL A 135 -3.35 14.99 -9.51
CA VAL A 135 -2.95 15.47 -8.17
C VAL A 135 -1.57 16.15 -8.26
N PRO A 136 -1.34 17.28 -7.55
CA PRO A 136 -0.01 17.90 -7.48
C PRO A 136 1.06 16.92 -7.02
N THR A 137 2.23 17.04 -7.63
CA THR A 137 3.34 16.09 -7.45
C THR A 137 4.31 16.54 -6.35
N LEU A 138 4.88 15.59 -5.62
CA LEU A 138 6.03 15.81 -4.74
C LEU A 138 7.30 15.45 -5.51
N PHE A 139 8.25 16.39 -5.61
CA PHE A 139 9.49 16.25 -6.40
C PHE A 139 9.29 15.89 -7.88
N GLY A 140 8.09 16.14 -8.43
CA GLY A 140 7.76 15.80 -9.80
C GLY A 140 7.24 14.36 -9.98
N GLU A 141 7.02 13.60 -8.90
CA GLU A 141 6.50 12.24 -8.91
C GLU A 141 5.00 12.17 -8.61
N THR A 142 4.27 11.47 -9.47
CA THR A 142 2.87 11.11 -9.22
C THR A 142 2.83 9.81 -8.43
N ASP A 143 2.16 9.81 -7.29
CA ASP A 143 2.12 8.68 -6.37
C ASP A 143 0.70 8.14 -6.20
N VAL A 144 0.54 6.83 -6.43
CA VAL A 144 -0.76 6.15 -6.39
C VAL A 144 -1.31 6.07 -4.98
N LEU A 145 -0.49 5.65 -4.00
CA LEU A 145 -0.96 5.49 -2.63
C LEU A 145 -1.24 6.84 -1.97
N LYS A 146 -0.43 7.86 -2.26
CA LYS A 146 -0.70 9.22 -1.78
C LYS A 146 -2.01 9.80 -2.31
N ALA A 147 -2.38 9.50 -3.55
CA ALA A 147 -3.69 9.89 -4.07
C ALA A 147 -4.83 9.17 -3.34
N LEU A 148 -4.66 7.89 -2.97
CA LEU A 148 -5.64 7.15 -2.18
C LEU A 148 -5.75 7.66 -0.73
N GLN A 149 -4.65 8.18 -0.15
CA GLN A 149 -4.67 8.80 1.20
C GLN A 149 -5.55 10.06 1.27
N LEU A 150 -5.91 10.66 0.13
CA LEU A 150 -6.81 11.81 0.06
C LEU A 150 -8.30 11.40 0.06
N LEU A 151 -8.60 10.10 0.14
CA LEU A 151 -9.97 9.59 0.21
C LEU A 151 -10.42 9.44 1.67
N PRO A 152 -11.70 9.65 1.98
CA PRO A 152 -12.20 9.50 3.34
C PRO A 152 -12.06 8.06 3.84
N GLY A 153 -11.71 7.92 5.14
CA GLY A 153 -11.45 6.64 5.79
C GLY A 153 -10.05 6.09 5.57
N VAL A 154 -9.21 6.78 4.79
CA VAL A 154 -7.79 6.45 4.58
C VAL A 154 -6.94 7.53 5.22
N LYS A 155 -5.97 7.13 6.02
CA LYS A 155 -5.07 8.06 6.71
C LYS A 155 -3.61 7.79 6.32
N ALA A 156 -2.85 8.86 6.19
CA ALA A 156 -1.40 8.78 6.09
C ALA A 156 -0.77 8.51 7.48
N GLY A 157 0.45 8.01 7.53
CA GLY A 157 1.26 7.96 8.73
C GLY A 157 1.74 9.34 9.18
N THR A 158 3.05 9.57 9.25
CA THR A 158 3.64 10.89 9.41
C THR A 158 3.57 11.70 8.11
N GLU A 159 3.82 13.00 8.17
CA GLU A 159 3.84 13.84 6.96
C GLU A 159 4.82 13.29 5.92
N GLY A 160 4.40 13.28 4.67
CA GLY A 160 5.19 12.75 3.56
C GLY A 160 5.22 11.23 3.44
N SER A 161 4.76 10.48 4.45
CA SER A 161 4.72 9.01 4.41
C SER A 161 3.66 8.49 3.45
N ALA A 162 3.98 7.42 2.71
CA ALA A 162 3.02 6.62 1.95
C ALA A 162 2.32 5.55 2.80
N GLY A 163 2.56 5.52 4.13
CA GLY A 163 1.89 4.65 5.08
C GLY A 163 0.37 4.70 4.94
N PHE A 164 -0.27 3.55 5.00
CA PHE A 164 -1.65 3.38 4.58
C PHE A 164 -2.48 2.76 5.72
N PHE A 165 -3.31 3.58 6.35
CA PHE A 165 -4.14 3.18 7.49
C PHE A 165 -5.60 3.37 7.14
N VAL A 166 -6.39 2.29 7.15
CA VAL A 166 -7.79 2.33 6.75
C VAL A 166 -8.68 1.88 7.90
N ARG A 167 -9.64 2.74 8.29
CA ARG A 167 -10.67 2.42 9.32
C ARG A 167 -10.07 1.77 10.56
N GLY A 168 -8.98 2.35 11.08
CA GLY A 168 -8.32 1.89 12.31
C GLY A 168 -7.47 0.63 12.18
N GLY A 169 -7.22 0.16 10.96
CA GLY A 169 -6.25 -0.91 10.71
C GLY A 169 -4.86 -0.39 10.43
N GLY A 170 -3.86 -1.19 10.77
CA GLY A 170 -2.44 -0.94 10.51
C GLY A 170 -2.04 -1.17 9.06
N PRO A 171 -0.77 -0.91 8.69
CA PRO A 171 -0.28 -1.10 7.32
C PRO A 171 -0.41 -2.56 6.84
N ASP A 172 -0.12 -3.51 7.70
CA ASP A 172 -0.21 -4.96 7.43
C ASP A 172 -1.65 -5.49 7.34
N GLU A 173 -2.63 -4.73 7.83
CA GLU A 173 -4.04 -5.08 7.73
C GLU A 173 -4.66 -4.70 6.37
N ASN A 174 -3.88 -4.15 5.44
CA ASN A 174 -4.30 -3.80 4.09
C ASN A 174 -3.69 -4.77 3.07
N LEU A 175 -4.52 -5.33 2.20
CA LEU A 175 -4.08 -6.15 1.09
C LEU A 175 -3.83 -5.25 -0.11
N ILE A 176 -2.58 -5.04 -0.47
CA ILE A 176 -2.21 -4.26 -1.65
C ILE A 176 -1.70 -5.23 -2.71
N MET A 177 -2.36 -5.24 -3.87
CA MET A 177 -2.08 -6.17 -4.95
C MET A 177 -1.73 -5.45 -6.24
N LEU A 178 -0.77 -6.00 -6.96
CA LEU A 178 -0.45 -5.62 -8.33
C LEU A 178 -0.78 -6.80 -9.26
N ASP A 179 -1.70 -6.59 -10.20
CA ASP A 179 -2.22 -7.66 -11.06
C ASP A 179 -2.67 -8.92 -10.27
N GLY A 180 -3.34 -8.71 -9.10
CA GLY A 180 -3.88 -9.77 -8.26
C GLY A 180 -2.85 -10.55 -7.44
N VAL A 181 -1.58 -10.08 -7.37
CA VAL A 181 -0.49 -10.64 -6.56
C VAL A 181 -0.18 -9.70 -5.40
N PRO A 182 -0.09 -10.18 -4.15
CA PRO A 182 0.26 -9.36 -3.01
C PRO A 182 1.65 -8.73 -3.13
N VAL A 183 1.77 -7.46 -2.74
CA VAL A 183 3.03 -6.72 -2.59
C VAL A 183 3.23 -6.41 -1.12
N TYR A 184 4.32 -6.88 -0.53
CA TYR A 184 4.52 -6.80 0.91
C TYR A 184 5.04 -5.44 1.38
N ASN A 185 6.08 -4.90 0.77
CA ASN A 185 6.53 -3.54 1.03
C ASN A 185 6.16 -2.66 -0.16
N VAL A 186 5.28 -1.71 0.08
CA VAL A 186 4.72 -0.84 -0.96
C VAL A 186 5.38 0.53 -1.01
N ASN A 187 6.48 0.72 -0.28
CA ASN A 187 7.10 2.01 -0.04
C ASN A 187 8.57 2.04 -0.42
N HIS A 188 8.98 3.16 -1.04
CA HIS A 188 10.38 3.57 -1.21
C HIS A 188 10.73 4.70 -0.24
N MET A 189 12.04 4.90 -0.01
CA MET A 189 12.58 6.02 0.73
C MET A 189 11.92 6.20 2.10
N PHE A 190 11.85 5.11 2.89
CA PHE A 190 11.22 5.13 4.22
C PHE A 190 9.77 5.64 4.21
N GLY A 191 9.01 5.31 3.17
CA GLY A 191 7.61 5.67 3.03
C GLY A 191 7.34 6.96 2.24
N PHE A 192 8.33 7.65 1.72
CA PHE A 192 8.10 8.91 0.98
C PHE A 192 7.53 8.73 -0.42
N PHE A 193 7.68 7.57 -1.04
CA PHE A 193 7.10 7.25 -2.33
C PHE A 193 6.52 5.83 -2.32
N SER A 194 5.49 5.59 -3.12
CA SER A 194 5.04 4.23 -3.37
C SER A 194 5.87 3.56 -4.48
N VAL A 195 5.91 2.23 -4.42
CA VAL A 195 6.58 1.41 -5.45
C VAL A 195 5.81 1.40 -6.79
N PHE A 196 4.62 1.99 -6.84
CA PHE A 196 3.74 1.93 -8.00
C PHE A 196 3.99 3.08 -8.97
N ASN A 197 4.55 2.77 -10.14
CA ASN A 197 4.70 3.75 -11.21
C ASN A 197 3.35 3.98 -11.91
N ALA A 198 2.77 5.17 -11.74
CA ALA A 198 1.47 5.54 -12.31
C ALA A 198 1.40 5.42 -13.85
N ASP A 199 2.54 5.40 -14.56
CA ASP A 199 2.56 5.24 -16.03
C ASP A 199 2.36 3.78 -16.47
N ALA A 200 2.66 2.81 -15.60
CA ALA A 200 2.45 1.38 -15.84
C ALA A 200 1.04 0.91 -15.43
N ILE A 201 0.24 1.78 -14.77
CA ILE A 201 -1.03 1.39 -14.12
C ILE A 201 -2.22 1.82 -14.97
N LYS A 202 -3.18 0.92 -15.08
CA LYS A 202 -4.45 1.06 -15.79
C LYS A 202 -5.60 1.46 -14.88
N ASN A 203 -5.72 0.78 -13.74
CA ASN A 203 -6.83 0.97 -12.81
C ASN A 203 -6.40 0.74 -11.36
N VAL A 204 -7.06 1.44 -10.44
CA VAL A 204 -6.90 1.27 -9.00
C VAL A 204 -8.26 1.25 -8.34
N THR A 205 -8.56 0.17 -7.63
CA THR A 205 -9.81 0.02 -6.85
C THR A 205 -9.48 -0.15 -5.38
N LEU A 206 -10.10 0.66 -4.54
CA LEU A 206 -10.00 0.58 -3.08
C LEU A 206 -11.31 0.05 -2.50
N TYR A 207 -11.22 -1.00 -1.68
CA TYR A 207 -12.31 -1.53 -0.86
C TYR A 207 -11.97 -1.26 0.61
N LYS A 208 -12.84 -0.52 1.33
CA LYS A 208 -12.66 -0.18 2.75
C LYS A 208 -13.55 -1.06 3.62
N GLY A 209 -12.97 -2.11 4.23
CA GLY A 209 -13.68 -2.97 5.17
C GLY A 209 -14.52 -4.04 4.49
N SER A 210 -15.80 -3.87 4.28
CA SER A 210 -16.71 -4.89 3.74
C SER A 210 -16.39 -5.31 2.29
N PHE A 211 -15.17 -5.77 2.03
CA PHE A 211 -14.75 -6.20 0.69
C PHE A 211 -15.30 -7.59 0.31
N PRO A 212 -15.44 -7.89 -1.00
CA PRO A 212 -15.98 -9.15 -1.51
C PRO A 212 -15.25 -10.40 -1.00
N ALA A 213 -15.93 -11.53 -0.97
CA ALA A 213 -15.40 -12.79 -0.42
C ALA A 213 -14.21 -13.36 -1.21
N ARG A 214 -14.00 -12.93 -2.46
CA ARG A 214 -12.80 -13.30 -3.25
C ARG A 214 -11.49 -12.77 -2.70
N PHE A 215 -11.53 -11.79 -1.78
CA PHE A 215 -10.38 -11.25 -1.08
C PHE A 215 -10.35 -11.71 0.38
N GLY A 216 -9.18 -12.00 0.92
CA GLY A 216 -9.01 -12.45 2.30
C GLY A 216 -7.61 -12.18 2.85
N GLY A 217 -7.33 -12.70 4.04
CA GLY A 217 -6.01 -12.63 4.66
C GLY A 217 -5.61 -11.27 5.23
N ARG A 218 -6.53 -10.28 5.24
CA ARG A 218 -6.31 -8.93 5.82
C ARG A 218 -7.56 -8.42 6.50
N LEU A 219 -7.41 -7.50 7.47
CA LEU A 219 -8.50 -7.07 8.35
C LEU A 219 -9.14 -5.73 7.97
N SER A 220 -8.55 -4.95 7.05
CA SER A 220 -8.92 -3.54 6.93
C SER A 220 -9.35 -3.12 5.54
N SER A 221 -8.51 -3.29 4.54
CA SER A 221 -8.81 -2.87 3.17
C SER A 221 -8.15 -3.75 2.12
N VAL A 222 -8.62 -3.56 0.88
CA VAL A 222 -7.98 -4.13 -0.30
C VAL A 222 -7.75 -3.01 -1.30
N VAL A 223 -6.52 -2.91 -1.81
CA VAL A 223 -6.14 -2.05 -2.94
C VAL A 223 -5.77 -2.97 -4.10
N ASP A 224 -6.61 -2.99 -5.11
CA ASP A 224 -6.43 -3.80 -6.31
C ASP A 224 -5.93 -2.92 -7.45
N ILE A 225 -4.67 -3.12 -7.85
CA ILE A 225 -3.97 -2.34 -8.87
C ILE A 225 -3.75 -3.22 -10.09
N SER A 226 -4.23 -2.77 -11.25
CA SER A 226 -4.04 -3.45 -12.53
C SER A 226 -3.04 -2.72 -13.40
N MET A 227 -2.08 -3.45 -13.99
CA MET A 227 -1.12 -2.91 -14.95
C MET A 227 -1.73 -2.80 -16.35
N ASN A 228 -1.18 -1.87 -17.17
CA ASN A 228 -1.50 -1.76 -18.58
C ASN A 228 -1.17 -3.07 -19.31
N ASP A 229 -2.03 -3.46 -20.28
CA ASP A 229 -1.86 -4.68 -21.09
C ASP A 229 -0.98 -4.45 -22.32
N GLY A 230 -0.74 -3.17 -22.67
CA GLY A 230 0.01 -2.74 -23.85
C GLY A 230 -0.87 -2.51 -25.08
N ASN A 231 -0.39 -1.63 -25.99
CA ASN A 231 -1.09 -1.23 -27.20
C ASN A 231 -0.92 -2.29 -28.31
N ASN A 232 -2.03 -2.71 -28.93
CA ASN A 232 -1.98 -3.71 -30.02
C ASN A 232 -1.96 -3.10 -31.42
N HIS A 233 -2.05 -1.77 -31.57
CA HIS A 233 -2.10 -1.09 -32.86
C HIS A 233 -0.77 -0.46 -33.25
N ALA A 234 -0.09 0.21 -32.29
CA ALA A 234 1.12 0.96 -32.56
C ALA A 234 2.04 1.03 -31.32
N TYR A 235 3.30 1.38 -31.56
CA TYR A 235 4.22 1.67 -30.47
C TYR A 235 3.91 3.05 -29.90
N HIS A 236 3.75 3.11 -28.60
CA HIS A 236 3.58 4.32 -27.84
C HIS A 236 4.51 4.32 -26.63
N GLY A 237 4.77 5.50 -26.13
CA GLY A 237 5.53 5.62 -24.90
C GLY A 237 5.55 7.02 -24.33
N ASN A 238 6.10 7.12 -23.16
CA ASN A 238 6.43 8.39 -22.55
C ASN A 238 7.78 8.33 -21.84
N VAL A 239 8.47 9.45 -21.83
CA VAL A 239 9.66 9.67 -21.03
C VAL A 239 9.40 10.88 -20.16
N THR A 240 9.62 10.73 -18.84
CA THR A 240 9.51 11.81 -17.88
C THR A 240 10.83 12.00 -17.18
N VAL A 241 11.29 13.26 -17.11
CA VAL A 241 12.45 13.68 -16.34
C VAL A 241 11.94 14.66 -15.28
N GLY A 242 12.08 14.28 -14.02
CA GLY A 242 11.72 15.09 -12.85
C GLY A 242 12.95 15.64 -12.14
N LEU A 243 12.74 16.25 -10.97
CA LEU A 243 13.82 16.84 -10.18
C LEU A 243 14.77 15.77 -9.60
N ILE A 244 14.21 14.63 -9.13
CA ILE A 244 14.99 13.59 -8.44
C ILE A 244 14.92 12.22 -9.13
N SER A 245 14.07 12.06 -10.14
CA SER A 245 13.85 10.77 -10.80
C SER A 245 13.58 10.93 -12.28
N SER A 246 13.85 9.87 -13.03
CA SER A 246 13.43 9.71 -14.42
C SER A 246 12.67 8.41 -14.60
N LYS A 247 11.71 8.43 -15.52
CA LYS A 247 10.92 7.26 -15.86
C LYS A 247 10.65 7.17 -17.35
N ILE A 248 10.53 5.95 -17.82
CA ILE A 248 10.18 5.60 -19.19
C ILE A 248 9.05 4.57 -19.16
N ASN A 249 8.10 4.71 -20.04
CA ASN A 249 7.11 3.68 -20.34
C ASN A 249 7.07 3.49 -21.86
N VAL A 250 7.11 2.25 -22.31
CA VAL A 250 7.02 1.89 -23.74
C VAL A 250 6.07 0.71 -23.88
N GLU A 251 5.17 0.79 -24.83
CA GLU A 251 4.19 -0.25 -25.11
C GLU A 251 3.98 -0.41 -26.61
N GLY A 252 3.55 -1.59 -27.04
CA GLY A 252 3.27 -1.84 -28.42
C GLY A 252 3.04 -3.32 -28.73
N PRO A 253 2.76 -3.63 -30.02
CA PRO A 253 2.61 -5.00 -30.48
C PRO A 253 3.99 -5.68 -30.65
N ILE A 254 4.06 -7.00 -30.38
CA ILE A 254 5.20 -7.86 -30.68
C ILE A 254 4.81 -8.77 -31.85
N LEU A 255 5.42 -8.58 -33.00
CA LEU A 255 5.22 -9.36 -34.23
C LEU A 255 3.78 -9.34 -34.80
N SER A 256 2.75 -9.18 -33.97
CA SER A 256 1.35 -9.12 -34.40
C SER A 256 0.50 -8.36 -33.37
N ASP A 257 -0.71 -7.97 -33.76
CA ASP A 257 -1.73 -7.35 -32.93
C ASP A 257 -2.25 -8.25 -31.78
N LYS A 258 -1.93 -9.56 -31.84
CA LYS A 258 -2.30 -10.54 -30.81
C LYS A 258 -1.34 -10.57 -29.62
N THR A 259 -0.13 -10.08 -29.79
CA THR A 259 0.87 -10.07 -28.72
C THR A 259 1.27 -8.64 -28.43
N THR A 260 1.05 -8.19 -27.20
CA THR A 260 1.40 -6.85 -26.76
C THR A 260 2.39 -6.89 -25.61
N PHE A 261 3.13 -5.82 -25.44
CA PHE A 261 3.96 -5.60 -24.27
C PHE A 261 3.73 -4.20 -23.71
N ASN A 262 3.89 -4.08 -22.40
CA ASN A 262 4.10 -2.83 -21.69
C ASN A 262 5.36 -2.98 -20.84
N PHE A 263 6.30 -2.06 -20.97
CA PHE A 263 7.51 -1.98 -20.18
C PHE A 263 7.63 -0.60 -19.57
N SER A 264 7.86 -0.53 -18.26
CA SER A 264 8.06 0.72 -17.55
C SER A 264 9.24 0.60 -16.60
N ALA A 265 10.07 1.62 -16.56
CA ALA A 265 11.19 1.74 -15.65
C ALA A 265 11.21 3.12 -15.01
N ARG A 266 11.58 3.16 -13.72
CA ARG A 266 11.79 4.39 -12.95
C ARG A 266 13.07 4.24 -12.12
N ARG A 267 13.90 5.30 -12.04
CA ARG A 267 15.04 5.36 -11.13
C ARG A 267 15.20 6.79 -10.59
N THR A 268 15.51 6.90 -9.31
CA THR A 268 15.98 8.16 -8.72
C THR A 268 17.47 8.31 -8.90
N TYR A 269 17.94 9.55 -8.92
CA TYR A 269 19.37 9.90 -9.06
C TYR A 269 19.82 10.90 -7.98
N ALA A 270 19.15 10.88 -6.83
CA ALA A 270 19.54 11.69 -5.68
C ALA A 270 20.95 11.38 -5.20
N ASP A 271 21.37 10.11 -5.31
CA ASP A 271 22.76 9.68 -5.08
C ASP A 271 23.76 10.42 -5.94
N ILE A 272 23.51 10.54 -7.23
CA ILE A 272 24.40 11.22 -8.19
C ILE A 272 24.45 12.73 -7.91
N LEU A 273 23.29 13.36 -7.64
CA LEU A 273 23.18 14.79 -7.39
C LEU A 273 23.80 15.21 -6.05
N ALA A 274 23.72 14.35 -5.03
CA ALA A 274 24.27 14.61 -3.71
C ALA A 274 25.78 14.42 -3.62
N GLN A 275 26.38 13.59 -4.50
CA GLN A 275 27.78 13.19 -4.41
C GLN A 275 28.78 14.37 -4.40
N PRO A 276 28.66 15.41 -5.26
CA PRO A 276 29.56 16.56 -5.22
C PRO A 276 29.49 17.33 -3.89
N LEU A 277 28.29 17.43 -3.30
CA LEU A 277 28.08 18.12 -2.02
C LEU A 277 28.68 17.29 -0.87
N ILE A 278 28.48 15.97 -0.86
CA ILE A 278 29.05 15.04 0.11
C ILE A 278 30.59 15.15 0.08
N GLN A 279 31.19 15.05 -1.10
CA GLN A 279 32.64 15.19 -1.27
C GLN A 279 33.14 16.55 -0.81
N ALA A 280 32.51 17.66 -1.20
CA ALA A 280 32.89 19.00 -0.79
C ALA A 280 32.81 19.23 0.73
N THR A 281 31.90 18.52 1.42
CA THR A 281 31.74 18.67 2.87
C THR A 281 32.72 17.77 3.63
N LEU A 282 32.94 16.55 3.18
CA LEU A 282 33.78 15.56 3.85
C LEU A 282 35.26 15.72 3.53
N ALA A 283 35.64 16.19 2.34
CA ALA A 283 37.02 16.48 1.98
C ALA A 283 37.68 17.58 2.85
N LYS A 284 36.87 18.33 3.61
CA LYS A 284 37.35 19.30 4.58
C LYS A 284 37.72 18.72 5.94
N GLN A 285 37.40 17.47 6.19
CA GLN A 285 37.71 16.81 7.45
C GLN A 285 39.09 16.12 7.38
N PRO A 286 39.99 16.39 8.35
CA PRO A 286 41.32 15.80 8.34
C PRO A 286 41.25 14.26 8.35
N GLY A 287 42.02 13.60 7.48
CA GLY A 287 42.13 12.17 7.42
C GLY A 287 41.04 11.45 6.61
N MET A 288 40.03 12.12 6.08
CA MET A 288 39.05 11.54 5.16
C MET A 288 39.59 11.55 3.72
N GLU A 289 39.92 10.38 3.19
CA GLU A 289 40.54 10.27 1.86
C GLU A 289 39.54 10.04 0.74
N LYS A 290 38.61 9.10 0.92
CA LYS A 290 37.59 8.74 -0.06
C LYS A 290 36.29 8.46 0.65
N THR A 291 35.27 9.19 0.26
CA THR A 291 33.94 8.95 0.78
C THR A 291 32.93 8.97 -0.35
N SER A 292 32.13 7.95 -0.40
CA SER A 292 30.92 7.90 -1.22
C SER A 292 29.75 7.45 -0.36
N ALA A 293 28.66 8.17 -0.44
CA ALA A 293 27.43 7.76 0.20
C ALA A 293 26.25 8.16 -0.68
N GLY A 294 25.20 7.42 -0.65
CA GLY A 294 24.04 7.72 -1.45
C GLY A 294 22.84 6.86 -1.15
N TYR A 295 21.73 7.32 -1.68
CA TYR A 295 20.48 6.60 -1.69
C TYR A 295 19.83 6.72 -3.08
N TYR A 296 19.35 5.59 -3.59
CA TYR A 296 18.52 5.55 -4.78
C TYR A 296 17.51 4.41 -4.68
N PHE A 297 16.42 4.53 -5.45
CA PHE A 297 15.54 3.40 -5.71
C PHE A 297 15.26 3.27 -7.20
N TYR A 298 14.81 2.09 -7.60
CA TYR A 298 14.33 1.84 -8.95
C TYR A 298 13.15 0.89 -8.95
N ASP A 299 12.32 1.00 -10.00
CA ASP A 299 11.23 0.09 -10.31
C ASP A 299 11.27 -0.32 -11.78
N LEU A 300 11.01 -1.59 -12.01
CA LEU A 300 10.78 -2.15 -13.34
C LEU A 300 9.45 -2.88 -13.35
N ASN A 301 8.60 -2.53 -14.32
CA ASN A 301 7.35 -3.22 -14.60
C ASN A 301 7.40 -3.74 -16.03
N ALA A 302 7.05 -4.99 -16.24
CA ALA A 302 6.93 -5.57 -17.56
C ALA A 302 5.70 -6.47 -17.62
N LYS A 303 4.91 -6.32 -18.67
CA LYS A 303 3.77 -7.17 -18.94
C LYS A 303 3.74 -7.55 -20.39
N ILE A 304 3.56 -8.83 -20.68
CA ILE A 304 3.35 -9.37 -22.00
C ILE A 304 1.98 -10.02 -22.00
N SER A 305 1.16 -9.70 -23.01
CA SER A 305 -0.16 -10.26 -23.20
C SER A 305 -0.22 -10.94 -24.55
N HIS A 306 -0.74 -12.17 -24.60
CA HIS A 306 -0.92 -12.90 -25.85
C HIS A 306 -2.33 -13.46 -25.97
N GLN A 307 -2.99 -13.17 -27.08
CA GLN A 307 -4.31 -13.69 -27.41
C GLN A 307 -4.17 -14.88 -28.37
N PHE A 308 -4.30 -16.11 -27.86
CA PHE A 308 -4.30 -17.31 -28.69
C PHE A 308 -5.57 -17.43 -29.52
N SER A 309 -6.72 -17.11 -28.90
CA SER A 309 -8.04 -17.15 -29.52
C SER A 309 -8.97 -16.12 -28.88
N ASP A 310 -10.21 -16.01 -29.34
CA ASP A 310 -11.24 -15.19 -28.70
C ASP A 310 -11.59 -15.70 -27.29
N LYS A 311 -11.23 -16.95 -26.97
CA LYS A 311 -11.48 -17.58 -25.67
C LYS A 311 -10.27 -17.64 -24.76
N ASP A 312 -9.06 -17.54 -25.29
CA ASP A 312 -7.83 -17.81 -24.58
C ASP A 312 -6.87 -16.64 -24.65
N ARG A 313 -6.48 -16.13 -23.48
CA ARG A 313 -5.47 -15.09 -23.32
C ARG A 313 -4.49 -15.47 -22.23
N LEU A 314 -3.22 -15.26 -22.47
CA LEU A 314 -2.13 -15.47 -21.52
C LEU A 314 -1.45 -14.15 -21.21
N TYR A 315 -1.14 -13.93 -19.94
CA TYR A 315 -0.43 -12.75 -19.45
C TYR A 315 0.77 -13.19 -18.62
N LEU A 316 1.90 -12.59 -18.89
CA LEU A 316 3.08 -12.64 -18.03
C LEU A 316 3.32 -11.25 -17.47
N SER A 317 3.24 -11.10 -16.14
CA SER A 317 3.50 -9.86 -15.43
C SER A 317 4.76 -10.03 -14.57
N VAL A 318 5.67 -9.06 -14.62
CA VAL A 318 6.87 -8.99 -13.79
C VAL A 318 6.96 -7.60 -13.17
N PHE A 319 7.23 -7.53 -11.89
CA PHE A 319 7.55 -6.31 -11.18
C PHE A 319 8.78 -6.54 -10.30
N THR A 320 9.70 -5.59 -10.27
CA THR A 320 10.74 -5.49 -9.25
C THR A 320 10.96 -4.04 -8.88
N GLY A 321 11.05 -3.78 -7.59
CA GLY A 321 11.34 -2.47 -7.04
C GLY A 321 12.30 -2.62 -5.88
N ASN A 322 13.33 -1.77 -5.82
CA ASN A 322 14.38 -1.91 -4.84
C ASN A 322 14.93 -0.56 -4.39
N ASP A 323 15.24 -0.46 -3.11
CA ASP A 323 15.91 0.66 -2.47
C ASP A 323 17.34 0.26 -2.10
N VAL A 324 18.27 1.17 -2.29
CA VAL A 324 19.69 0.97 -1.97
C VAL A 324 20.22 2.19 -1.22
N ILE A 325 20.71 1.97 0.00
CA ILE A 325 21.54 2.90 0.74
C ILE A 325 22.96 2.33 0.77
N TYR A 326 23.93 3.15 0.44
CA TYR A 326 25.32 2.76 0.55
C TYR A 326 26.14 3.89 1.17
N ALA A 327 27.13 3.52 1.95
CA ALA A 327 28.18 4.41 2.42
C ALA A 327 29.51 3.68 2.45
N ASN A 328 30.53 4.28 1.84
CA ASN A 328 31.89 3.82 1.90
C ASN A 328 32.74 5.00 2.37
N ILE A 329 33.23 4.93 3.60
CA ILE A 329 33.98 5.99 4.24
C ILE A 329 35.38 5.45 4.54
N GLN A 330 36.40 6.08 4.01
CA GLN A 330 37.79 5.77 4.29
C GLN A 330 38.40 6.90 5.10
N GLN A 331 38.93 6.55 6.27
CA GLN A 331 39.62 7.46 7.15
C GLN A 331 41.02 6.96 7.45
N SER A 332 42.01 7.81 7.30
CA SER A 332 43.41 7.57 7.71
C SER A 332 43.76 8.46 8.89
N SER A 333 44.32 7.89 9.93
CA SER A 333 44.72 8.59 11.15
C SER A 333 46.13 8.15 11.55
N THR A 334 47.02 9.10 11.67
CA THR A 334 48.40 8.83 12.18
C THR A 334 48.53 9.43 13.56
N THR A 335 48.90 8.62 14.52
CA THR A 335 49.13 8.99 15.92
C THR A 335 50.51 8.56 16.37
N THR A 336 51.09 9.33 17.31
CA THR A 336 52.31 8.93 17.96
C THR A 336 51.94 7.91 19.05
N GLN A 337 52.49 6.69 18.95
CA GLN A 337 52.28 5.69 19.97
C GLN A 337 53.24 5.90 21.12
N LEU A 338 52.73 6.22 22.32
CA LEU A 338 53.59 6.31 23.51
C LEU A 338 54.09 4.94 23.88
N SER A 339 55.38 4.69 23.58
CA SER A 339 56.10 3.50 24.02
C SER A 339 57.23 3.93 24.92
N ILE A 340 57.50 3.15 25.99
CA ILE A 340 58.64 3.39 26.86
C ILE A 340 59.97 3.19 26.13
N ALA A 341 59.97 2.37 25.08
CA ALA A 341 61.16 2.03 24.30
C ALA A 341 61.40 3.07 23.14
N ASP A 342 60.35 3.62 22.56
CA ASP A 342 60.44 4.62 21.47
C ASP A 342 59.22 5.56 21.50
N PRO A 343 59.41 6.79 22.08
CA PRO A 343 58.29 7.74 22.17
C PRO A 343 57.93 8.42 20.84
N THR A 344 58.66 8.14 19.76
CA THR A 344 58.42 8.71 18.42
C THR A 344 57.78 7.72 17.47
N LEU A 345 57.38 6.52 17.96
CA LEU A 345 56.82 5.46 17.16
C LEU A 345 55.46 5.93 16.54
N LEU A 346 55.42 5.93 15.24
CA LEU A 346 54.21 6.35 14.50
C LEU A 346 53.31 5.11 14.27
N LYS A 347 52.05 5.27 14.65
CA LYS A 347 50.97 4.33 14.33
C LYS A 347 50.06 4.93 13.32
N THR A 348 49.83 4.27 12.18
CA THR A 348 48.86 4.67 11.18
C THR A 348 47.73 3.66 11.15
N ASP A 349 46.52 4.12 11.39
CA ASP A 349 45.28 3.36 11.27
C ASP A 349 44.52 3.81 10.02
N ASN A 350 44.35 2.90 9.08
CA ASN A 350 43.45 3.08 7.94
C ASN A 350 42.15 2.35 8.23
N THR A 351 41.05 3.08 8.33
CA THR A 351 39.75 2.50 8.68
C THR A 351 38.79 2.69 7.52
N TRP A 352 38.12 1.60 7.13
CA TRP A 352 37.05 1.60 6.13
C TRP A 352 35.75 1.22 6.83
N LEU A 353 34.76 2.11 6.76
CA LEU A 353 33.38 1.85 7.13
C LEU A 353 32.61 1.64 5.83
N LYS A 354 32.02 0.45 5.69
CA LYS A 354 31.16 0.08 4.59
C LYS A 354 29.76 -0.16 5.15
N MET A 355 28.75 0.48 4.54
CA MET A 355 27.36 0.27 4.83
C MET A 355 26.64 -0.04 3.52
N ASP A 356 25.91 -1.16 3.49
CA ASP A 356 25.09 -1.59 2.37
C ASP A 356 23.72 -2.02 2.91
N TRP A 357 22.70 -1.20 2.66
CA TRP A 357 21.30 -1.54 2.98
C TRP A 357 20.53 -1.64 1.69
N ASN A 358 19.76 -2.70 1.59
CA ASN A 358 19.04 -3.04 0.39
C ASN A 358 17.70 -3.68 0.75
N TRP A 359 16.60 -3.18 0.22
CA TRP A 359 15.29 -3.79 0.40
C TRP A 359 14.41 -3.60 -0.81
N GLY A 360 13.56 -4.59 -1.08
CA GLY A 360 12.68 -4.50 -2.23
C GLY A 360 11.79 -5.69 -2.45
N ASN A 361 11.05 -5.62 -3.53
CA ASN A 361 10.13 -6.67 -3.96
C ASN A 361 10.52 -7.23 -5.33
N ILE A 362 10.23 -8.50 -5.52
CA ILE A 362 10.17 -9.16 -6.82
C ILE A 362 8.83 -9.87 -6.91
N LEU A 363 8.12 -9.69 -8.01
CA LEU A 363 6.85 -10.33 -8.30
C LEU A 363 6.84 -10.82 -9.73
N THR A 364 6.39 -12.06 -9.92
CA THR A 364 6.17 -12.65 -11.25
C THR A 364 4.86 -13.41 -11.24
N ALA A 365 4.02 -13.18 -12.25
CA ALA A 365 2.75 -13.87 -12.39
C ALA A 365 2.52 -14.33 -13.82
N LEU A 366 2.11 -15.58 -13.95
CA LEU A 366 1.61 -16.15 -15.20
C LEU A 366 0.11 -16.38 -15.04
N ARG A 367 -0.68 -15.74 -15.90
CA ARG A 367 -2.13 -15.78 -15.86
C ARG A 367 -2.72 -16.25 -17.17
N TRP A 368 -3.65 -17.20 -17.09
CA TRP A 368 -4.41 -17.69 -18.21
C TRP A 368 -5.90 -17.41 -18.00
N ASN A 369 -6.49 -16.65 -18.93
CA ASN A 369 -7.91 -16.43 -19.02
C ASN A 369 -8.52 -17.36 -20.05
N HIS A 370 -9.60 -18.06 -19.69
CA HIS A 370 -10.31 -18.98 -20.56
C HIS A 370 -11.83 -18.78 -20.50
N VAL A 371 -12.47 -18.56 -21.63
CA VAL A 371 -13.92 -18.51 -21.77
C VAL A 371 -14.44 -19.93 -22.02
N ILE A 372 -14.85 -20.62 -20.96
CA ILE A 372 -15.35 -22.01 -21.03
C ILE A 372 -16.62 -22.04 -21.89
N ASN A 373 -17.56 -21.14 -21.60
CA ASN A 373 -18.77 -20.91 -22.40
C ASN A 373 -19.30 -19.49 -22.15
N ASN A 374 -20.40 -19.12 -22.82
CA ASN A 374 -20.93 -17.74 -22.75
C ASN A 374 -21.35 -17.28 -21.34
N LYS A 375 -21.45 -18.20 -20.37
CA LYS A 375 -21.85 -17.92 -18.97
C LYS A 375 -20.74 -18.11 -17.96
N LEU A 376 -19.67 -18.81 -18.34
CA LEU A 376 -18.60 -19.20 -17.43
C LEU A 376 -17.25 -18.80 -17.99
N PHE A 377 -16.59 -17.93 -17.25
CA PHE A 377 -15.23 -17.45 -17.47
C PHE A 377 -14.32 -17.99 -16.37
N MET A 378 -13.10 -18.37 -16.71
CA MET A 378 -12.08 -18.86 -15.78
C MET A 378 -10.83 -18.00 -15.89
N ASN A 379 -10.23 -17.73 -14.74
CA ASN A 379 -8.93 -17.12 -14.61
C ASN A 379 -8.04 -17.99 -13.75
N THR A 380 -6.94 -18.49 -14.27
CA THR A 380 -5.93 -19.25 -13.52
C THR A 380 -4.65 -18.45 -13.44
N THR A 381 -4.09 -18.31 -12.24
CA THR A 381 -2.86 -17.54 -12.00
C THR A 381 -1.89 -18.37 -11.17
N ALA A 382 -0.66 -18.49 -11.62
CA ALA A 382 0.47 -18.94 -10.80
C ALA A 382 1.39 -17.75 -10.57
N TYR A 383 1.82 -17.53 -9.34
CA TYR A 383 2.67 -16.40 -9.03
C TYR A 383 3.74 -16.72 -7.98
N PHE A 384 4.80 -15.94 -8.06
CA PHE A 384 5.85 -15.81 -7.07
C PHE A 384 5.92 -14.36 -6.62
N THR A 385 6.02 -14.11 -5.31
CA THR A 385 6.33 -12.80 -4.75
C THR A 385 7.33 -12.93 -3.63
N ARG A 386 8.26 -11.99 -3.55
CA ARG A 386 9.31 -11.90 -2.54
C ARG A 386 9.42 -10.47 -2.04
N TYR A 387 9.53 -10.30 -0.74
CA TYR A 387 10.09 -9.13 -0.10
C TYR A 387 11.36 -9.54 0.64
N ASP A 388 12.41 -8.76 0.50
CA ASP A 388 13.71 -9.02 1.09
C ASP A 388 14.30 -7.73 1.66
N PHE A 389 14.90 -7.81 2.85
CA PHE A 389 15.62 -6.72 3.49
C PHE A 389 16.98 -7.22 3.94
N LEU A 390 18.03 -6.59 3.47
CA LEU A 390 19.41 -6.83 3.79
C LEU A 390 20.06 -5.57 4.34
N MET A 391 20.71 -5.68 5.47
CA MET A 391 21.52 -4.62 6.07
C MET A 391 22.90 -5.17 6.38
N GLY A 392 23.94 -4.55 5.84
CA GLY A 392 25.34 -4.85 6.13
C GLY A 392 26.06 -3.63 6.64
N VAL A 393 26.86 -3.81 7.68
CA VAL A 393 27.80 -2.81 8.20
C VAL A 393 29.14 -3.50 8.45
N GLY A 394 30.16 -3.10 7.68
CA GLY A 394 31.53 -3.59 7.82
C GLY A 394 32.47 -2.48 8.30
N LEU A 395 33.28 -2.76 9.28
CA LEU A 395 34.35 -1.91 9.77
C LEU A 395 35.66 -2.68 9.66
N ASN A 396 36.54 -2.25 8.76
CA ASN A 396 37.87 -2.81 8.58
C ASN A 396 38.93 -1.80 9.00
N THR A 397 39.88 -2.19 9.81
CA THR A 397 41.00 -1.33 10.22
C THR A 397 42.32 -2.05 9.96
N GLU A 398 43.16 -1.41 9.14
CA GLU A 398 44.54 -1.79 8.98
C GLU A 398 45.44 -0.87 9.83
N THR A 399 46.14 -1.47 10.77
CA THR A 399 47.08 -0.77 11.64
C THR A 399 48.50 -1.05 11.16
N SER A 400 49.24 0.00 10.86
CA SER A 400 50.69 -0.09 10.57
C SER A 400 51.47 0.65 11.63
N ILE A 401 52.42 -0.03 12.26
CA ILE A 401 53.32 0.56 13.25
C ILE A 401 54.73 0.60 12.62
N ALA A 402 55.34 1.79 12.65
CA ALA A 402 56.64 2.05 12.07
C ALA A 402 57.80 1.43 12.86
N THR A 403 57.75 0.12 13.11
CA THR A 403 58.83 -0.70 13.65
C THR A 403 59.79 -1.12 12.54
N THR A 404 60.96 -1.70 12.89
CA THR A 404 61.90 -2.25 11.93
C THR A 404 62.06 -3.74 12.17
N PRO A 405 61.44 -4.64 11.36
CA PRO A 405 60.55 -4.35 10.21
C PRO A 405 59.18 -3.81 10.66
N PRO A 406 58.41 -3.11 9.77
CA PRO A 406 57.08 -2.62 10.09
C PRO A 406 56.11 -3.72 10.54
N THR A 407 55.36 -3.44 11.60
CA THR A 407 54.36 -4.40 12.10
C THR A 407 52.98 -3.96 11.59
N ASN A 408 52.34 -4.83 10.84
CA ASN A 408 50.99 -4.63 10.30
C ASN A 408 50.01 -5.60 10.96
N SER A 409 48.84 -5.09 11.29
CA SER A 409 47.73 -5.90 11.78
C SER A 409 46.42 -5.45 11.14
N THR A 410 45.53 -6.39 10.87
CA THR A 410 44.21 -6.11 10.31
C THR A 410 43.17 -6.61 11.29
N SER A 411 42.13 -5.81 11.51
CA SER A 411 40.93 -6.19 12.25
C SER A 411 39.69 -5.87 11.41
N SER A 412 38.73 -6.78 11.43
CA SER A 412 37.43 -6.56 10.80
C SER A 412 36.29 -6.90 11.76
N ILE A 413 35.21 -6.15 11.62
CA ILE A 413 33.89 -6.41 12.22
C ILE A 413 32.86 -6.27 11.12
N ASP A 414 32.15 -7.33 10.84
CA ASP A 414 31.08 -7.37 9.87
C ASP A 414 29.78 -7.76 10.57
N LEU A 415 28.78 -6.91 10.47
CA LEU A 415 27.43 -7.12 10.99
C LEU A 415 26.46 -7.16 9.82
N GLY A 416 25.72 -8.25 9.71
CA GLY A 416 24.69 -8.45 8.71
C GLY A 416 23.34 -8.71 9.37
N PHE A 417 22.26 -8.18 8.78
CA PHE A 417 20.91 -8.52 9.16
C PHE A 417 20.11 -8.82 7.91
N HIS A 418 19.34 -9.91 7.93
CA HIS A 418 18.53 -10.36 6.82
C HIS A 418 17.13 -10.75 7.30
N SER A 419 16.08 -10.20 6.67
CA SER A 419 14.68 -10.59 6.89
C SER A 419 13.91 -10.59 5.59
N GLY A 420 12.76 -11.29 5.54
CA GLY A 420 11.94 -11.29 4.35
C GLY A 420 10.82 -12.32 4.37
N ILE A 421 10.08 -12.35 3.25
CA ILE A 421 9.01 -13.32 2.99
C ILE A 421 8.99 -13.68 1.51
N ASP A 422 8.84 -14.98 1.22
CA ASP A 422 8.62 -15.51 -0.13
C ASP A 422 7.30 -16.26 -0.18
N ASP A 423 6.53 -16.06 -1.27
CA ASP A 423 5.31 -16.80 -1.56
C ASP A 423 5.37 -17.46 -2.93
N TYR A 424 4.94 -18.70 -2.98
CA TYR A 424 4.64 -19.45 -4.20
C TYR A 424 3.17 -19.81 -4.17
N ALA A 425 2.41 -19.38 -5.17
CA ALA A 425 0.96 -19.58 -5.15
C ALA A 425 0.38 -19.98 -6.50
N ALA A 426 -0.73 -20.72 -6.41
CA ALA A 426 -1.59 -21.03 -7.52
C ALA A 426 -3.03 -20.71 -7.16
N LYS A 427 -3.72 -20.00 -8.04
CA LYS A 427 -5.08 -19.50 -7.86
C LYS A 427 -5.94 -19.80 -9.07
N VAL A 428 -7.19 -20.19 -8.86
CA VAL A 428 -8.22 -20.32 -9.89
C VAL A 428 -9.47 -19.58 -9.46
N ASP A 429 -9.97 -18.72 -10.34
CA ASP A 429 -11.18 -17.91 -10.15
C ASP A 429 -12.16 -18.19 -11.28
N PHE A 430 -13.45 -18.24 -10.97
CA PHE A 430 -14.53 -18.40 -11.93
C PHE A 430 -15.54 -17.27 -11.79
N ASP A 431 -15.94 -16.68 -12.93
CA ASP A 431 -17.09 -15.79 -13.04
C ASP A 431 -18.22 -16.53 -13.75
N TYR A 432 -19.36 -16.72 -13.08
CA TYR A 432 -20.49 -17.50 -13.58
C TYR A 432 -21.79 -16.68 -13.54
N ALA A 433 -22.33 -16.35 -14.71
CA ALA A 433 -23.57 -15.61 -14.89
C ALA A 433 -24.69 -16.55 -15.40
N PRO A 434 -25.33 -17.36 -14.55
CA PRO A 434 -26.35 -18.34 -14.96
C PRO A 434 -27.59 -17.68 -15.56
N ASN A 435 -27.97 -16.51 -15.04
CA ASN A 435 -29.14 -15.74 -15.42
C ASN A 435 -28.93 -14.25 -15.03
N PRO A 436 -29.84 -13.32 -15.42
CA PRO A 436 -29.64 -11.88 -15.20
C PRO A 436 -29.64 -11.43 -13.74
N ASN A 437 -30.11 -12.30 -12.83
CA ASN A 437 -30.27 -11.95 -11.41
C ASN A 437 -29.11 -12.42 -10.54
N HIS A 438 -28.24 -13.29 -11.05
CA HIS A 438 -27.12 -13.88 -10.34
C HIS A 438 -25.82 -13.66 -11.10
N ASP A 439 -24.82 -13.13 -10.43
CA ASP A 439 -23.43 -13.03 -10.88
C ASP A 439 -22.54 -13.65 -9.81
N ILE A 440 -22.26 -14.95 -10.00
CA ILE A 440 -21.60 -15.81 -9.01
C ILE A 440 -20.10 -15.83 -9.31
N LYS A 441 -19.30 -15.57 -8.28
CA LYS A 441 -17.84 -15.73 -8.36
C LYS A 441 -17.42 -16.75 -7.33
N PHE A 442 -16.58 -17.67 -7.73
CA PHE A 442 -16.03 -18.67 -6.82
C PHE A 442 -14.62 -19.06 -7.25
N GLY A 443 -13.84 -19.56 -6.31
CA GLY A 443 -12.47 -19.92 -6.62
C GLY A 443 -11.74 -20.52 -5.44
N ALA A 444 -10.49 -20.87 -5.68
CA ALA A 444 -9.57 -21.40 -4.70
C ALA A 444 -8.17 -20.84 -4.92
N ASN A 445 -7.43 -20.71 -3.83
CA ASN A 445 -6.03 -20.27 -3.82
C ASN A 445 -5.24 -21.17 -2.86
N TYR A 446 -4.03 -21.53 -3.25
CA TYR A 446 -3.06 -22.16 -2.36
C TYR A 446 -1.75 -21.38 -2.42
N THR A 447 -1.20 -21.06 -1.23
CA THR A 447 0.06 -20.34 -1.09
C THR A 447 0.98 -21.08 -0.15
N TYR A 448 2.23 -21.26 -0.56
CA TYR A 448 3.33 -21.72 0.27
C TYR A 448 4.20 -20.53 0.65
N HIS A 449 4.30 -20.24 1.94
CA HIS A 449 5.06 -19.11 2.47
C HIS A 449 6.37 -19.58 3.08
N THR A 450 7.41 -18.77 2.89
CA THR A 450 8.69 -18.89 3.62
C THR A 450 8.96 -17.56 4.31
N PHE A 451 8.92 -17.55 5.63
CA PHE A 451 9.26 -16.38 6.45
C PHE A 451 10.69 -16.46 6.92
N ARG A 452 11.37 -15.33 6.84
CA ARG A 452 12.69 -15.06 7.43
C ARG A 452 12.53 -13.96 8.48
N PRO A 453 12.24 -14.30 9.75
CA PRO A 453 11.86 -13.32 10.78
C PRO A 453 13.05 -12.52 11.36
N GLY A 454 14.18 -12.55 10.68
CA GLY A 454 15.36 -11.76 11.00
C GLY A 454 16.52 -12.58 11.58
N VAL A 455 17.61 -12.61 10.84
CA VAL A 455 18.86 -13.24 11.23
C VAL A 455 19.97 -12.20 11.26
N THR A 456 20.68 -12.12 12.38
CA THR A 456 21.88 -11.28 12.52
C THR A 456 23.12 -12.16 12.44
N VAL A 457 24.01 -11.82 11.53
CA VAL A 457 25.33 -12.44 11.42
C VAL A 457 26.35 -11.45 11.95
N ALA A 458 27.16 -11.87 12.90
CA ALA A 458 28.24 -11.07 13.46
C ALA A 458 29.57 -11.82 13.29
N GLN A 459 30.47 -11.23 12.53
CA GLN A 459 31.81 -11.76 12.28
C GLN A 459 32.86 -10.76 12.75
N SER A 460 33.86 -11.21 13.44
CA SER A 460 35.02 -10.39 13.78
C SER A 460 36.30 -11.18 13.61
N THR A 461 37.35 -10.53 13.08
CA THR A 461 38.67 -11.12 12.92
C THR A 461 39.75 -10.11 13.31
N GLY A 462 40.83 -10.60 13.97
CA GLY A 462 41.96 -9.76 14.32
C GLY A 462 41.76 -8.83 15.53
N GLY A 463 42.81 -8.08 15.89
CA GLY A 463 42.78 -7.11 17.00
C GLY A 463 42.71 -7.75 18.38
N LEU A 464 42.12 -7.02 19.34
CA LEU A 464 41.95 -7.47 20.74
C LEU A 464 40.68 -8.33 20.92
N MET A 465 39.84 -8.45 19.91
CA MET A 465 38.64 -9.28 19.96
C MET A 465 38.95 -10.69 19.52
N GLN A 466 38.43 -11.67 20.26
CA GLN A 466 38.50 -13.06 19.85
C GLN A 466 37.74 -13.22 18.52
N ALA A 467 38.35 -13.93 17.57
CA ALA A 467 37.65 -14.20 16.28
C ALA A 467 36.27 -14.83 16.58
N THR A 468 35.25 -14.21 16.08
CA THR A 468 33.86 -14.60 16.31
C THR A 468 33.17 -14.73 14.98
N ASP A 469 32.42 -15.80 14.82
CA ASP A 469 31.47 -16.03 13.73
C ASP A 469 30.20 -16.56 14.38
N THR A 470 29.22 -15.70 14.51
CA THR A 470 28.01 -16.00 15.24
C THR A 470 26.78 -15.57 14.43
N THR A 471 25.82 -16.48 14.33
CA THR A 471 24.51 -16.22 13.74
C THR A 471 23.47 -16.24 14.86
N ILE A 472 22.73 -15.15 14.99
CA ILE A 472 21.70 -14.95 16.00
C ILE A 472 20.39 -14.66 15.27
N GLY A 473 19.30 -15.35 15.64
CA GLY A 473 17.96 -15.12 15.10
C GLY A 473 17.19 -16.40 14.89
N ASP A 474 15.97 -16.24 14.42
CA ASP A 474 15.03 -17.34 14.22
C ASP A 474 15.28 -18.04 12.88
N GLN A 475 15.11 -19.35 12.88
CA GLN A 475 15.16 -20.15 11.65
C GLN A 475 13.99 -19.77 10.72
N ASN A 476 14.12 -20.07 9.43
CA ASN A 476 13.03 -19.92 8.49
C ASN A 476 11.78 -20.65 8.95
N ILE A 477 10.63 -19.98 8.84
CA ILE A 477 9.33 -20.55 9.17
C ILE A 477 8.58 -20.81 7.87
N TYR A 478 8.11 -22.03 7.70
CA TYR A 478 7.35 -22.46 6.53
C TYR A 478 5.88 -22.62 6.88
N SER A 479 4.99 -22.15 5.99
CA SER A 479 3.57 -22.32 6.19
C SER A 479 2.82 -22.57 4.89
N HIS A 480 1.61 -23.14 5.03
CA HIS A 480 0.70 -23.45 3.95
C HIS A 480 -0.60 -22.72 4.19
N GLU A 481 -1.03 -21.90 3.25
CA GLU A 481 -2.33 -21.26 3.27
C GLU A 481 -3.19 -21.83 2.13
N ALA A 482 -4.42 -22.25 2.43
CA ALA A 482 -5.38 -22.64 1.43
C ALA A 482 -6.70 -21.89 1.66
N VAL A 483 -7.26 -21.39 0.57
CA VAL A 483 -8.46 -20.56 0.57
C VAL A 483 -9.46 -21.11 -0.45
N ALA A 484 -10.74 -21.09 -0.08
CA ALA A 484 -11.84 -21.26 -1.01
C ALA A 484 -12.87 -20.16 -0.76
N TYR A 485 -13.48 -19.65 -1.81
CA TYR A 485 -14.52 -18.63 -1.67
C TYR A 485 -15.65 -18.84 -2.67
N ILE A 486 -16.81 -18.32 -2.28
CA ILE A 486 -17.97 -18.15 -3.15
C ILE A 486 -18.66 -16.84 -2.81
N GLU A 487 -19.08 -16.09 -3.81
CA GLU A 487 -19.91 -14.90 -3.66
C GLU A 487 -20.92 -14.80 -4.78
N ASP A 488 -22.10 -14.25 -4.49
CA ASP A 488 -23.16 -14.04 -5.47
C ASP A 488 -23.69 -12.60 -5.37
N ASN A 489 -23.62 -11.88 -6.47
CA ASN A 489 -24.30 -10.60 -6.63
C ASN A 489 -25.73 -10.84 -7.10
N ILE A 490 -26.67 -10.82 -6.16
CA ILE A 490 -28.07 -11.17 -6.36
C ILE A 490 -28.89 -9.90 -6.61
N THR A 491 -29.60 -9.83 -7.73
CA THR A 491 -30.66 -8.84 -7.98
C THR A 491 -31.99 -9.41 -7.51
N LEU A 492 -32.39 -9.09 -6.29
CA LEU A 492 -33.63 -9.56 -5.68
C LEU A 492 -34.84 -8.86 -6.27
N THR A 493 -34.76 -7.54 -6.43
CA THR A 493 -35.72 -6.69 -7.12
C THR A 493 -34.95 -5.57 -7.82
N ASP A 494 -35.63 -4.76 -8.64
CA ASP A 494 -34.98 -3.57 -9.25
C ASP A 494 -34.44 -2.59 -8.18
N ALA A 495 -35.11 -2.49 -7.04
CA ALA A 495 -34.69 -1.67 -5.91
C ALA A 495 -33.66 -2.36 -4.99
N LEU A 496 -33.67 -3.68 -4.85
CA LEU A 496 -32.87 -4.40 -3.85
C LEU A 496 -31.87 -5.32 -4.51
N LYS A 497 -30.57 -5.08 -4.24
CA LYS A 497 -29.46 -5.94 -4.59
C LYS A 497 -28.67 -6.32 -3.35
N ALA A 498 -28.09 -7.51 -3.37
CA ALA A 498 -27.22 -8.01 -2.32
C ALA A 498 -26.00 -8.70 -2.94
N ASN A 499 -24.84 -8.55 -2.30
CA ASN A 499 -23.70 -9.43 -2.47
C ASN A 499 -23.59 -10.27 -1.21
N VAL A 500 -23.69 -11.57 -1.36
CA VAL A 500 -23.57 -12.54 -0.27
C VAL A 500 -22.41 -13.45 -0.56
N GLY A 501 -21.47 -13.57 0.36
CA GLY A 501 -20.29 -14.37 0.15
C GLY A 501 -19.79 -15.07 1.40
N LEU A 502 -19.02 -16.11 1.17
CA LEU A 502 -18.29 -16.86 2.18
C LEU A 502 -16.85 -17.04 1.71
N HIS A 503 -15.93 -16.64 2.56
CA HIS A 503 -14.51 -16.91 2.41
C HIS A 503 -14.11 -17.93 3.47
N TYR A 504 -13.51 -19.02 3.06
CA TYR A 504 -12.98 -20.05 3.96
C TYR A 504 -11.49 -20.13 3.77
N SER A 505 -10.75 -19.98 4.86
CA SER A 505 -9.29 -20.03 4.86
C SER A 505 -8.75 -21.02 5.88
N THR A 506 -7.64 -21.64 5.54
CA THR A 506 -6.88 -22.51 6.43
C THR A 506 -5.41 -22.12 6.40
N PHE A 507 -4.75 -22.24 7.53
CA PHE A 507 -3.33 -21.93 7.67
C PHE A 507 -2.64 -22.98 8.52
N TYR A 508 -1.59 -23.59 7.99
CA TYR A 508 -0.79 -24.60 8.68
C TYR A 508 0.64 -24.12 8.86
N VAL A 509 1.13 -24.06 10.10
CA VAL A 509 2.45 -23.56 10.45
C VAL A 509 2.98 -24.30 11.68
N GLN A 510 4.20 -24.80 11.66
CA GLN A 510 4.87 -25.43 12.83
C GLN A 510 3.99 -26.43 13.60
N GLY A 511 3.21 -27.27 12.89
CA GLY A 511 2.32 -28.25 13.50
C GLY A 511 1.00 -27.70 14.02
N GLN A 512 0.72 -26.39 13.91
CA GLN A 512 -0.55 -25.77 14.24
C GLN A 512 -1.41 -25.64 12.99
N PHE A 513 -2.71 -25.91 13.12
CA PHE A 513 -3.69 -25.78 12.07
C PHE A 513 -4.76 -24.77 12.49
N TYR A 514 -4.90 -23.69 11.73
CA TYR A 514 -5.90 -22.66 11.91
C TYR A 514 -6.90 -22.71 10.76
N GLN A 515 -8.14 -22.34 11.04
CA GLN A 515 -9.19 -22.19 10.04
C GLN A 515 -10.13 -21.06 10.38
N SER A 516 -10.71 -20.46 9.34
CA SER A 516 -11.65 -19.36 9.50
C SER A 516 -12.79 -19.45 8.48
N PHE A 517 -14.03 -19.21 8.96
CA PHE A 517 -15.20 -18.98 8.13
C PHE A 517 -15.55 -17.49 8.20
N GLU A 518 -15.51 -16.84 7.08
CA GLU A 518 -15.61 -15.39 6.98
C GLU A 518 -16.82 -15.00 6.12
N PRO A 519 -18.01 -14.90 6.71
CA PRO A 519 -19.20 -14.43 6.00
C PRO A 519 -19.08 -12.96 5.63
N ARG A 520 -19.53 -12.63 4.44
CA ARG A 520 -19.56 -11.28 3.88
C ARG A 520 -20.95 -11.00 3.34
N LEU A 521 -21.46 -9.79 3.65
CA LEU A 521 -22.76 -9.33 3.17
C LEU A 521 -22.64 -7.86 2.80
N SER A 522 -23.12 -7.51 1.63
CA SER A 522 -23.31 -6.11 1.25
C SER A 522 -24.66 -5.97 0.57
N MET A 523 -25.45 -5.00 0.97
CA MET A 523 -26.81 -4.77 0.45
C MET A 523 -26.96 -3.34 -0.02
N ARG A 524 -27.73 -3.16 -1.08
CA ARG A 524 -28.13 -1.86 -1.61
C ARG A 524 -29.63 -1.81 -1.83
N TYR A 525 -30.29 -0.80 -1.27
CA TYR A 525 -31.68 -0.45 -1.50
C TYR A 525 -31.79 0.89 -2.24
N LEU A 526 -32.28 0.89 -3.47
CA LEU A 526 -32.58 2.08 -4.24
C LEU A 526 -33.89 2.70 -3.75
N ILE A 527 -33.82 3.93 -3.25
CA ILE A 527 -35.01 4.76 -2.98
C ILE A 527 -35.52 5.33 -4.30
N ASN A 528 -34.59 5.75 -5.15
CA ASN A 528 -34.83 6.17 -6.54
C ASN A 528 -33.50 6.05 -7.33
N ASP A 529 -33.53 6.36 -8.64
CA ASP A 529 -32.34 6.19 -9.52
C ASP A 529 -31.09 6.97 -9.08
N LYS A 530 -31.26 7.98 -8.20
CA LYS A 530 -30.19 8.88 -7.73
C LYS A 530 -29.82 8.69 -6.26
N LEU A 531 -30.64 7.97 -5.49
CA LEU A 531 -30.48 7.82 -4.04
C LEU A 531 -30.55 6.36 -3.64
N SER A 532 -29.54 5.87 -2.93
CA SER A 532 -29.54 4.53 -2.36
C SER A 532 -29.06 4.51 -0.91
N LEU A 533 -29.55 3.55 -0.18
CA LEU A 533 -29.05 3.13 1.13
C LEU A 533 -28.22 1.86 0.93
N LYS A 534 -27.10 1.77 1.65
CA LYS A 534 -26.27 0.58 1.65
C LYS A 534 -25.94 0.16 3.08
N ALA A 535 -25.78 -1.14 3.25
CA ALA A 535 -25.29 -1.75 4.47
C ALA A 535 -24.31 -2.87 4.14
N GLY A 536 -23.32 -3.07 4.99
CA GLY A 536 -22.33 -4.12 4.81
C GLY A 536 -21.90 -4.73 6.14
N TYR A 537 -21.62 -6.02 6.12
CA TYR A 537 -20.99 -6.77 7.20
C TYR A 537 -19.86 -7.62 6.62
N ALA A 538 -18.75 -7.68 7.34
CA ALA A 538 -17.65 -8.57 7.00
C ALA A 538 -17.00 -9.12 8.27
N SER A 539 -16.73 -10.41 8.28
CA SER A 539 -15.81 -11.08 9.19
C SER A 539 -14.52 -11.37 8.44
N MET A 540 -13.37 -11.12 9.06
CA MET A 540 -12.07 -11.21 8.43
C MET A 540 -11.04 -11.81 9.37
N SER A 541 -10.10 -12.61 8.84
CA SER A 541 -8.97 -13.18 9.57
C SER A 541 -7.66 -12.88 8.87
N GLN A 542 -6.58 -12.78 9.64
CA GLN A 542 -5.23 -12.54 9.15
C GLN A 542 -4.23 -13.44 9.84
N TYR A 543 -3.38 -14.10 9.05
CA TYR A 543 -2.39 -15.06 9.52
C TYR A 543 -0.95 -14.54 9.43
N ILE A 544 -0.74 -13.41 8.78
CA ILE A 544 0.57 -12.82 8.50
C ILE A 544 0.58 -11.42 9.09
N HIS A 545 1.58 -11.10 9.91
CA HIS A 545 1.69 -9.85 10.65
C HIS A 545 2.94 -9.09 10.27
N LEU A 546 2.89 -7.76 10.34
CA LEU A 546 4.07 -6.89 10.26
C LEU A 546 4.35 -6.31 11.64
N LEU A 547 5.45 -6.70 12.22
CA LEU A 547 5.93 -6.13 13.48
C LEU A 547 6.61 -4.80 13.21
N SER A 548 5.92 -3.70 13.51
CA SER A 548 6.45 -2.33 13.36
C SER A 548 6.60 -1.65 14.71
N ASN A 549 7.74 -1.02 14.94
CA ASN A 549 8.05 -0.30 16.18
C ASN A 549 7.99 1.22 16.03
N SER A 550 7.84 1.74 14.83
CA SER A 550 7.85 3.18 14.52
C SER A 550 6.53 3.65 13.89
N ASN A 551 6.36 4.98 13.83
CA ASN A 551 5.27 5.60 13.06
C ASN A 551 5.66 5.81 11.58
N ILE A 552 6.88 5.42 11.22
CA ILE A 552 7.46 5.47 9.89
C ILE A 552 7.58 4.03 9.44
N ASP A 553 7.09 3.70 8.26
CA ASP A 553 7.24 2.37 7.68
C ASP A 553 8.72 2.13 7.38
N LEU A 554 9.41 1.49 8.32
CA LEU A 554 10.83 1.18 8.17
C LEU A 554 11.01 -0.18 7.47
N PRO A 555 12.01 -0.32 6.63
CA PRO A 555 12.32 -1.60 6.00
C PRO A 555 12.76 -2.67 7.01
N THR A 556 13.08 -2.26 8.24
CA THR A 556 13.40 -3.14 9.37
C THR A 556 12.19 -3.82 10.00
N ASP A 557 10.97 -3.42 9.61
CA ASP A 557 9.74 -4.06 10.08
C ASP A 557 9.69 -5.52 9.58
N LEU A 558 9.25 -6.45 10.44
CA LEU A 558 9.33 -7.89 10.18
C LEU A 558 7.99 -8.50 9.79
N TRP A 559 7.98 -9.23 8.69
CA TRP A 559 6.89 -10.12 8.35
C TRP A 559 7.01 -11.45 9.07
N VAL A 560 6.04 -11.78 9.91
CA VAL A 560 5.97 -13.00 10.71
C VAL A 560 4.62 -13.68 10.57
N PRO A 561 4.57 -15.04 10.64
CA PRO A 561 3.30 -15.76 10.63
C PRO A 561 2.68 -15.83 12.02
N VAL A 562 1.44 -16.27 12.09
CA VAL A 562 0.85 -16.81 13.32
C VAL A 562 1.63 -18.03 13.79
N THR A 563 1.61 -18.29 15.10
CA THR A 563 2.25 -19.45 15.73
C THR A 563 1.33 -19.99 16.82
N LYS A 564 1.77 -21.01 17.54
CA LYS A 564 1.00 -21.51 18.70
C LYS A 564 0.78 -20.44 19.78
N ARG A 565 1.70 -19.46 19.89
CA ARG A 565 1.66 -18.39 20.91
C ARG A 565 0.96 -17.12 20.41
N VAL A 566 1.02 -16.88 19.11
CA VAL A 566 0.43 -15.71 18.45
C VAL A 566 -0.68 -16.19 17.53
N GLU A 567 -1.91 -16.12 18.03
CA GLU A 567 -3.11 -16.56 17.31
C GLU A 567 -3.46 -15.62 16.16
N PRO A 568 -4.24 -16.09 15.16
CA PRO A 568 -4.71 -15.25 14.06
C PRO A 568 -5.47 -14.01 14.56
N MET A 569 -5.13 -12.85 14.02
CA MET A 569 -5.93 -11.64 14.21
C MET A 569 -7.29 -11.81 13.52
N ARG A 570 -8.33 -11.27 14.14
CA ARG A 570 -9.69 -11.29 13.60
C ARG A 570 -10.32 -9.92 13.66
N SER A 571 -11.18 -9.62 12.70
CA SER A 571 -12.02 -8.43 12.79
C SER A 571 -13.43 -8.70 12.31
N GLN A 572 -14.36 -7.92 12.87
CA GLN A 572 -15.75 -7.85 12.41
C GLN A 572 -16.09 -6.38 12.18
N GLN A 573 -16.64 -6.09 11.03
CA GLN A 573 -17.02 -4.72 10.68
C GLN A 573 -18.46 -4.67 10.19
N VAL A 574 -19.19 -3.67 10.69
CA VAL A 574 -20.51 -3.26 10.18
C VAL A 574 -20.37 -1.87 9.60
N SER A 575 -21.01 -1.63 8.46
CA SER A 575 -21.03 -0.32 7.81
C SER A 575 -22.43 -0.02 7.28
N VAL A 576 -22.85 1.23 7.35
CA VAL A 576 -24.09 1.73 6.74
C VAL A 576 -23.81 3.05 6.03
N GLY A 577 -24.51 3.34 4.96
CA GLY A 577 -24.25 4.57 4.22
C GLY A 577 -25.41 4.98 3.30
N VAL A 578 -25.39 6.27 2.98
CA VAL A 578 -26.30 6.92 2.04
C VAL A 578 -25.50 7.41 0.86
N PHE A 579 -25.95 7.09 -0.35
CA PHE A 579 -25.29 7.46 -1.60
C PHE A 579 -26.26 8.23 -2.48
N TYR A 580 -25.85 9.40 -2.93
CA TYR A 580 -26.68 10.29 -3.74
C TYR A 580 -25.90 10.85 -4.93
N ASN A 581 -26.45 10.71 -6.13
CA ASN A 581 -25.90 11.32 -7.34
C ASN A 581 -26.64 12.61 -7.65
N LEU A 582 -26.01 13.74 -7.36
CA LEU A 582 -26.56 15.07 -7.58
C LEU A 582 -26.30 15.51 -9.02
N LEU A 583 -27.36 15.88 -9.75
CA LEU A 583 -27.31 16.39 -11.13
C LEU A 583 -26.59 15.47 -12.14
N ASN A 584 -26.48 14.18 -11.87
CA ASN A 584 -25.72 13.19 -12.67
C ASN A 584 -24.22 13.54 -12.86
N MET A 585 -23.66 14.39 -11.99
CA MET A 585 -22.29 14.87 -12.09
C MET A 585 -21.51 14.79 -10.78
N LEU A 586 -22.18 14.87 -9.64
CA LEU A 586 -21.57 14.89 -8.32
C LEU A 586 -22.07 13.71 -7.50
N ASP A 587 -21.16 12.80 -7.19
CA ASP A 587 -21.42 11.66 -6.32
C ASP A 587 -21.15 12.07 -4.87
N LEU A 588 -22.18 11.95 -4.04
CA LEU A 588 -22.15 12.23 -2.61
C LEU A 588 -22.34 10.93 -1.85
N SER A 589 -21.54 10.72 -0.81
CA SER A 589 -21.79 9.64 0.15
C SER A 589 -21.51 10.06 1.57
N VAL A 590 -22.29 9.49 2.48
CA VAL A 590 -22.03 9.51 3.93
C VAL A 590 -22.06 8.08 4.40
N GLU A 591 -20.94 7.63 4.98
CA GLU A 591 -20.79 6.27 5.49
C GLU A 591 -20.45 6.31 6.98
N SER A 592 -20.99 5.38 7.75
CA SER A 592 -20.60 5.14 9.14
C SER A 592 -20.17 3.70 9.31
N TYR A 593 -19.19 3.45 10.15
CA TYR A 593 -18.70 2.11 10.42
C TYR A 593 -18.36 1.91 11.89
N TYR A 594 -18.44 0.64 12.31
CA TYR A 594 -17.90 0.13 13.57
C TYR A 594 -17.14 -1.15 13.28
N LYS A 595 -15.90 -1.25 13.78
CA LYS A 595 -14.99 -2.38 13.61
C LYS A 595 -14.49 -2.83 14.97
N ASN A 596 -14.63 -4.12 15.27
CA ASN A 596 -14.00 -4.79 16.40
C ASN A 596 -12.84 -5.65 15.91
N MET A 597 -11.75 -5.69 16.69
CA MET A 597 -10.52 -6.41 16.35
C MET A 597 -10.03 -7.21 17.54
N ASP A 598 -9.75 -8.48 17.32
CA ASP A 598 -9.27 -9.41 18.35
C ASP A 598 -7.89 -9.95 17.98
N ASN A 599 -7.11 -10.33 19.01
CA ASN A 599 -5.76 -10.86 18.90
C ASN A 599 -4.78 -9.92 18.18
N LEU A 600 -4.99 -8.61 18.33
CA LEU A 600 -4.03 -7.62 17.84
C LEU A 600 -2.69 -7.79 18.55
N ILE A 601 -1.61 -7.59 17.81
CA ILE A 601 -0.26 -7.66 18.38
C ILE A 601 0.38 -6.28 18.42
N GLU A 602 1.07 -5.99 19.52
CA GLU A 602 1.94 -4.81 19.67
C GLU A 602 3.21 -5.19 20.43
N TYR A 603 4.29 -4.47 20.15
CA TYR A 603 5.53 -4.63 20.92
C TYR A 603 5.33 -4.30 22.39
N LYS A 604 5.96 -5.09 23.25
CA LYS A 604 6.13 -4.81 24.70
C LYS A 604 6.86 -3.48 24.88
N ASP A 605 6.57 -2.80 25.98
CA ASP A 605 7.29 -1.59 26.34
C ASP A 605 8.77 -1.90 26.52
N GLY A 606 9.64 -1.12 25.85
CA GLY A 606 11.09 -1.31 25.90
C GLY A 606 11.64 -2.46 25.04
N ALA A 607 10.81 -3.19 24.30
CA ALA A 607 11.29 -4.23 23.40
C ALA A 607 12.13 -3.62 22.27
N SER A 608 13.35 -4.17 22.08
CA SER A 608 14.24 -3.80 20.98
C SER A 608 14.25 -4.87 19.91
N PHE A 609 14.38 -4.43 18.67
CA PHE A 609 14.47 -5.28 17.50
C PHE A 609 15.89 -5.84 17.31
N PHE A 610 16.91 -4.99 17.47
CA PHE A 610 18.31 -5.33 17.27
C PHE A 610 18.98 -5.89 18.53
N GLY A 611 19.86 -6.88 18.34
CA GLY A 611 20.78 -7.36 19.37
C GLY A 611 20.18 -8.19 20.50
N SER A 612 18.94 -8.69 20.33
CA SER A 612 18.30 -9.56 21.32
C SER A 612 18.32 -11.01 20.87
N SER A 613 18.79 -11.90 21.74
CA SER A 613 18.74 -13.35 21.54
C SER A 613 17.36 -13.98 21.73
N THR A 614 16.37 -13.19 22.16
CA THR A 614 14.98 -13.66 22.31
C THR A 614 14.24 -13.62 21.01
N GLY A 615 13.46 -14.65 20.71
CA GLY A 615 12.60 -14.73 19.53
C GLY A 615 11.56 -13.60 19.48
N TRP A 616 11.04 -13.31 18.30
CA TRP A 616 10.07 -12.22 18.09
C TRP A 616 8.78 -12.39 18.90
N GLU A 617 8.33 -13.63 19.15
CA GLU A 617 7.14 -13.94 19.95
C GLU A 617 7.23 -13.43 21.39
N ASP A 618 8.43 -13.39 21.96
CA ASP A 618 8.67 -12.91 23.33
C ASP A 618 8.61 -11.39 23.42
N LYS A 619 8.66 -10.69 22.30
CA LYS A 619 8.70 -9.23 22.21
C LYS A 619 7.33 -8.59 22.03
N VAL A 620 6.27 -9.37 21.78
CA VAL A 620 4.93 -8.89 21.52
C VAL A 620 3.94 -9.26 22.60
N ASN A 621 2.90 -8.47 22.74
CA ASN A 621 1.70 -8.74 23.54
C ASN A 621 0.47 -8.80 22.64
N ILE A 622 -0.54 -9.56 23.08
CA ILE A 622 -1.79 -9.80 22.35
C ILE A 622 -2.94 -9.08 23.07
N GLY A 623 -3.74 -8.34 22.31
CA GLY A 623 -4.84 -7.53 22.84
C GLY A 623 -6.02 -7.41 21.89
N HIS A 624 -6.88 -6.46 22.21
CA HIS A 624 -8.10 -6.12 21.50
C HIS A 624 -8.06 -4.67 21.01
N GLY A 625 -8.93 -4.35 20.06
CA GLY A 625 -9.09 -2.97 19.63
C GLY A 625 -10.44 -2.76 18.95
N TRP A 626 -10.84 -1.50 18.85
CA TRP A 626 -12.02 -1.11 18.10
C TRP A 626 -11.79 0.22 17.39
N ALA A 627 -12.51 0.40 16.30
CA ALA A 627 -12.49 1.62 15.52
C ALA A 627 -13.90 1.95 15.03
N TYR A 628 -14.25 3.23 15.04
CA TYR A 628 -15.52 3.71 14.53
C TYR A 628 -15.37 5.10 13.94
N GLY A 629 -16.26 5.44 13.01
CA GLY A 629 -16.20 6.74 12.37
C GLY A 629 -17.33 7.01 11.39
N ILE A 630 -17.33 8.26 10.92
CA ILE A 630 -18.23 8.77 9.89
C ILE A 630 -17.36 9.38 8.79
N GLU A 631 -17.64 9.00 7.55
CA GLU A 631 -16.93 9.40 6.34
C GLU A 631 -17.89 10.13 5.42
N PHE A 632 -17.45 11.27 4.90
CA PHE A 632 -18.15 12.04 3.88
C PHE A 632 -17.30 12.13 2.62
N LEU A 633 -17.88 11.87 1.45
CA LEU A 633 -17.25 12.05 0.15
C LEU A 633 -18.18 12.85 -0.77
N ALA A 634 -17.63 13.87 -1.41
CA ALA A 634 -18.23 14.55 -2.54
C ALA A 634 -17.25 14.47 -3.71
N GLN A 635 -17.58 13.72 -4.77
CA GLN A 635 -16.68 13.45 -5.89
C GLN A 635 -17.31 13.86 -7.21
N LYS A 636 -16.53 14.61 -8.01
CA LYS A 636 -16.87 14.97 -9.38
C LYS A 636 -15.81 14.43 -10.33
N THR A 637 -16.22 13.53 -11.23
CA THR A 637 -15.30 12.84 -12.16
C THR A 637 -15.37 13.36 -13.59
N VAL A 638 -16.35 14.21 -13.92
CA VAL A 638 -16.63 14.66 -15.29
C VAL A 638 -16.61 16.19 -15.40
N GLY A 639 -16.28 16.70 -16.59
CA GLY A 639 -16.24 18.12 -16.91
C GLY A 639 -14.86 18.73 -16.80
N LYS A 640 -14.77 20.06 -17.01
CA LYS A 640 -13.49 20.81 -16.94
C LYS A 640 -12.92 20.89 -15.53
N THR A 641 -13.81 20.91 -14.53
CA THR A 641 -13.44 20.87 -13.12
C THR A 641 -13.77 19.50 -12.57
N THR A 642 -12.76 18.79 -12.05
CA THR A 642 -12.88 17.47 -11.42
C THR A 642 -12.19 17.48 -10.06
N GLY A 643 -12.48 16.50 -9.22
CA GLY A 643 -11.86 16.37 -7.90
C GLY A 643 -12.82 15.84 -6.87
N TRP A 644 -12.44 15.95 -5.59
CA TRP A 644 -13.26 15.49 -4.46
C TRP A 644 -12.98 16.26 -3.19
N ILE A 645 -13.95 16.19 -2.29
CA ILE A 645 -13.83 16.58 -0.89
C ILE A 645 -14.06 15.33 -0.06
N GLY A 646 -13.09 14.94 0.74
CA GLY A 646 -13.16 13.82 1.68
C GLY A 646 -13.04 14.32 3.10
N TYR A 647 -13.97 13.93 3.98
CA TYR A 647 -13.86 14.20 5.40
C TYR A 647 -14.11 12.94 6.21
N THR A 648 -13.31 12.73 7.25
CA THR A 648 -13.42 11.61 8.18
C THR A 648 -13.39 12.12 9.61
N TRP A 649 -14.39 11.73 10.39
CA TRP A 649 -14.33 11.75 11.83
C TRP A 649 -14.22 10.32 12.32
N SER A 650 -13.19 10.00 13.13
CA SER A 650 -13.00 8.63 13.60
C SER A 650 -12.22 8.57 14.92
N LYS A 651 -12.36 7.42 15.61
CA LYS A 651 -11.60 7.07 16.80
C LYS A 651 -11.13 5.62 16.72
N THR A 652 -9.90 5.37 17.16
CA THR A 652 -9.29 4.05 17.19
C THR A 652 -8.62 3.82 18.53
N GLU A 653 -9.01 2.79 19.24
CA GLU A 653 -8.56 2.46 20.58
C GLU A 653 -8.06 1.02 20.69
N ARG A 654 -7.18 0.79 21.66
CA ARG A 654 -6.54 -0.51 21.95
C ARG A 654 -6.68 -0.84 23.43
N LEU A 655 -6.76 -2.13 23.73
CA LEU A 655 -6.82 -2.68 25.09
C LEU A 655 -6.01 -3.98 25.16
N PHE A 656 -4.98 -3.99 26.00
CA PHE A 656 -4.13 -5.15 26.28
C PHE A 656 -4.18 -5.41 27.78
N ASN A 657 -5.10 -6.28 28.20
CA ASN A 657 -5.41 -6.55 29.60
C ASN A 657 -5.41 -8.05 29.96
N ARG A 658 -4.94 -8.91 29.04
CA ARG A 658 -4.77 -10.34 29.34
C ARG A 658 -3.63 -10.52 30.35
N PRO A 659 -3.75 -11.42 31.37
CA PRO A 659 -2.69 -11.66 32.34
C PRO A 659 -1.34 -11.97 31.68
N GLY A 660 -0.29 -11.20 32.00
CA GLY A 660 1.04 -11.29 31.43
C GLY A 660 1.18 -10.74 29.98
N GLN A 661 0.13 -10.11 29.46
CA GLN A 661 0.09 -9.49 28.14
C GLN A 661 -0.35 -8.01 28.24
N GLU A 662 -0.23 -7.43 29.45
CA GLU A 662 -0.69 -6.08 29.69
C GLU A 662 0.22 -5.06 29.01
N LEU A 663 -0.40 -4.07 28.36
CA LEU A 663 0.20 -2.80 27.95
C LEU A 663 -0.60 -1.68 28.60
N ASN A 664 0.04 -0.56 28.87
CA ASN A 664 -0.60 0.60 29.48
C ASN A 664 -1.33 0.24 30.78
N ASN A 665 -0.76 -0.65 31.61
CA ASN A 665 -1.36 -1.16 32.84
C ASN A 665 -2.75 -1.80 32.67
N GLY A 666 -3.00 -2.39 31.51
CA GLY A 666 -4.29 -2.99 31.18
C GLY A 666 -5.41 -1.98 30.95
N LEU A 667 -5.10 -0.71 30.74
CA LEU A 667 -6.06 0.35 30.46
C LEU A 667 -6.14 0.65 28.96
N VAL A 668 -7.29 1.15 28.52
CA VAL A 668 -7.52 1.60 27.14
C VAL A 668 -6.58 2.74 26.78
N PHE A 669 -6.04 2.71 25.56
CA PHE A 669 -5.22 3.78 25.00
C PHE A 669 -5.50 3.97 23.50
N PRO A 670 -5.29 5.18 22.94
CA PRO A 670 -5.47 5.41 21.50
C PRO A 670 -4.40 4.70 20.68
N ALA A 671 -4.76 4.22 19.49
CA ALA A 671 -3.77 3.71 18.53
C ALA A 671 -2.81 4.84 18.08
N LYS A 672 -1.56 4.51 17.74
CA LYS A 672 -0.54 5.50 17.31
C LYS A 672 -1.01 6.38 16.15
N TYR A 673 -1.76 5.82 15.19
CA TYR A 673 -2.28 6.49 14.00
C TYR A 673 -3.71 7.01 14.18
N ASP A 674 -4.20 7.05 15.41
CA ASP A 674 -5.50 7.64 15.71
C ASP A 674 -5.48 9.15 15.46
N ARG A 675 -6.36 9.61 14.58
CA ARG A 675 -6.65 11.01 14.26
C ARG A 675 -8.14 11.21 14.29
N THR A 676 -8.60 12.24 14.99
CA THR A 676 -10.05 12.47 15.15
C THR A 676 -10.67 13.07 13.90
N HIS A 677 -10.00 14.04 13.28
CA HIS A 677 -10.48 14.72 12.09
C HIS A 677 -9.44 14.61 10.98
N ASP A 678 -9.89 14.30 9.78
CA ASP A 678 -9.09 14.26 8.57
C ASP A 678 -9.92 14.83 7.42
N LEU A 679 -9.39 15.84 6.72
CA LEU A 679 -10.09 16.54 5.64
C LEU A 679 -9.14 16.72 4.48
N SER A 680 -9.60 16.35 3.29
CA SER A 680 -8.89 16.56 2.03
C SER A 680 -9.80 17.22 1.00
N VAL A 681 -9.24 18.20 0.29
CA VAL A 681 -9.90 18.88 -0.83
C VAL A 681 -8.97 18.79 -2.03
N VAL A 682 -9.41 18.10 -3.07
CA VAL A 682 -8.65 17.94 -4.32
C VAL A 682 -9.45 18.56 -5.44
N VAL A 683 -8.86 19.49 -6.17
CA VAL A 683 -9.49 20.16 -7.31
C VAL A 683 -8.51 20.21 -8.47
N SER A 684 -8.95 19.81 -9.64
CA SER A 684 -8.24 19.98 -10.91
C SER A 684 -9.15 20.71 -11.88
N HIS A 685 -8.63 21.75 -12.53
CA HIS A 685 -9.39 22.54 -13.52
C HIS A 685 -8.61 22.66 -14.82
N LYS A 686 -9.22 22.22 -15.90
CA LYS A 686 -8.71 22.34 -17.26
C LYS A 686 -9.23 23.64 -17.90
N PHE A 687 -8.40 24.67 -17.90
CA PHE A 687 -8.74 25.96 -18.53
C PHE A 687 -8.79 25.84 -20.05
N THR A 688 -7.78 25.20 -20.62
CA THR A 688 -7.64 24.94 -22.05
C THR A 688 -6.98 23.57 -22.28
N ASP A 689 -6.92 23.10 -23.53
CA ASP A 689 -6.16 21.88 -23.87
C ASP A 689 -4.63 22.01 -23.67
N ARG A 690 -4.17 23.26 -23.46
CA ARG A 690 -2.75 23.58 -23.25
C ARG A 690 -2.39 23.86 -21.80
N PHE A 691 -3.40 24.06 -20.93
CA PHE A 691 -3.17 24.55 -19.59
C PHE A 691 -4.22 24.03 -18.62
N ASP A 692 -3.75 23.37 -17.56
CA ASP A 692 -4.57 22.97 -16.41
C ASP A 692 -3.85 23.27 -15.10
N VAL A 693 -4.64 23.38 -14.03
CA VAL A 693 -4.19 23.67 -12.67
C VAL A 693 -4.82 22.64 -11.74
N ALA A 694 -4.04 22.15 -10.80
CA ALA A 694 -4.53 21.30 -9.72
C ALA A 694 -4.11 21.86 -8.36
N ALA A 695 -4.95 21.67 -7.37
CA ALA A 695 -4.67 22.04 -5.99
C ALA A 695 -5.18 20.94 -5.07
N THR A 696 -4.40 20.67 -4.01
CA THR A 696 -4.77 19.75 -2.95
C THR A 696 -4.56 20.43 -1.62
N TRP A 697 -5.59 20.53 -0.81
CA TRP A 697 -5.50 20.99 0.56
C TRP A 697 -5.85 19.87 1.52
N VAL A 698 -5.02 19.67 2.53
CA VAL A 698 -5.23 18.66 3.57
C VAL A 698 -5.16 19.28 4.95
N TYR A 699 -6.00 18.75 5.85
CA TYR A 699 -5.96 19.04 7.26
C TYR A 699 -6.18 17.75 8.04
N SER A 700 -5.36 17.47 9.04
CA SER A 700 -5.63 16.40 10.00
C SER A 700 -5.18 16.77 11.40
N THR A 701 -5.96 16.32 12.39
CA THR A 701 -5.56 16.40 13.80
C THR A 701 -4.33 15.54 14.06
N GLY A 702 -3.52 15.90 15.04
CA GLY A 702 -2.27 15.22 15.35
C GLY A 702 -2.46 13.74 15.70
N ASN A 703 -1.49 12.93 15.34
CA ASN A 703 -1.38 11.54 15.75
C ASN A 703 -1.20 11.42 17.27
N ALA A 704 -1.54 10.26 17.81
CA ALA A 704 -1.17 9.90 19.17
C ALA A 704 0.26 9.38 19.25
N GLY A 705 1.00 9.72 20.28
CA GLY A 705 2.35 9.25 20.53
C GLY A 705 2.68 9.16 22.00
N THR A 706 3.72 8.39 22.32
CA THR A 706 4.19 8.25 23.71
C THR A 706 5.35 9.20 23.97
N LEU A 707 5.17 10.14 24.90
CA LEU A 707 6.23 11.05 25.34
C LEU A 707 6.38 11.00 26.85
N ALA A 708 7.62 10.94 27.30
CA ALA A 708 7.96 11.11 28.70
C ALA A 708 7.93 12.61 29.05
N LEU A 709 6.82 13.08 29.59
CA LEU A 709 6.63 14.48 29.97
C LEU A 709 7.31 14.84 31.29
N GLN A 710 7.63 13.85 32.10
CA GLN A 710 8.30 13.99 33.38
C GLN A 710 9.47 13.00 33.50
N ASN A 711 10.41 13.29 34.37
CA ASN A 711 11.47 12.36 34.76
C ASN A 711 11.61 12.40 36.28
N TYR A 712 12.01 11.29 36.87
CA TYR A 712 12.44 11.22 38.24
C TYR A 712 13.88 10.71 38.34
N SER A 713 14.56 11.10 39.42
CA SER A 713 15.91 10.62 39.68
C SER A 713 15.85 9.26 40.35
N GLY A 714 16.46 8.26 39.75
CA GLY A 714 16.60 6.94 40.35
C GLY A 714 18.04 6.62 40.79
N PRO A 715 18.26 5.76 41.77
CA PRO A 715 19.60 5.30 42.11
C PRO A 715 20.20 4.48 40.95
N VAL A 716 21.49 4.62 40.74
CA VAL A 716 22.26 3.70 39.89
C VAL A 716 22.44 2.41 40.67
N ILE A 717 21.87 1.32 40.19
CA ILE A 717 22.19 -0.03 40.73
C ILE A 717 23.57 -0.41 40.16
N PRO A 718 24.58 -0.59 41.01
CA PRO A 718 25.89 -1.02 40.51
C PRO A 718 25.75 -2.41 39.91
N GLU A 719 26.08 -2.56 38.62
CA GLU A 719 26.28 -3.88 38.04
C GLU A 719 27.41 -4.59 38.79
N THR A 720 27.13 -5.77 39.34
CA THR A 720 28.05 -6.59 40.11
C THR A 720 29.05 -7.35 39.27
N ASN A 721 29.71 -6.72 38.27
CA ASN A 721 30.89 -7.34 37.64
C ASN A 721 31.83 -6.27 37.08
N ASN A 722 32.97 -6.24 37.74
CA ASN A 722 34.32 -5.75 37.41
C ASN A 722 34.77 -4.38 37.93
N SER A 723 35.52 -4.50 39.03
CA SER A 723 36.84 -3.90 39.30
C SER A 723 37.17 -2.53 38.69
N GLN A 724 36.38 -1.53 39.00
CA GLN A 724 36.92 -0.22 39.36
C GLN A 724 36.07 0.38 40.48
N LYS A 725 36.41 0.10 41.71
CA LYS A 725 35.96 0.83 42.86
C LYS A 725 36.53 2.23 42.80
N GLY A 726 35.85 3.11 42.08
CA GLY A 726 35.92 4.52 42.33
C GLY A 726 34.94 4.88 43.45
N ILE A 727 35.43 4.86 44.68
CA ILE A 727 34.72 5.42 45.82
C ILE A 727 34.66 6.94 45.63
N PHE A 728 33.63 7.41 44.95
CA PHE A 728 33.18 8.80 45.08
C PHE A 728 31.76 8.76 45.61
N PRO A 729 31.46 9.34 46.77
CA PRO A 729 30.10 9.59 47.23
C PRO A 729 29.59 10.82 46.45
N GLY A 730 29.38 10.69 45.20
CA GLY A 730 28.73 11.68 44.34
C GLY A 730 27.53 11.02 43.74
N THR A 731 26.44 11.67 43.93
CA THR A 731 25.08 11.41 43.48
C THR A 731 24.99 10.93 42.03
N ASN A 732 25.33 9.68 41.76
CA ASN A 732 25.03 9.06 40.48
C ASN A 732 23.54 8.69 40.44
N THR A 733 22.72 9.67 40.18
CA THR A 733 21.33 9.45 39.85
C THR A 733 21.15 9.36 38.33
N ILE A 734 20.45 8.35 37.90
CA ILE A 734 19.99 8.27 36.50
C ILE A 734 18.63 8.99 36.39
N SER A 735 18.45 9.72 35.29
CA SER A 735 17.16 10.33 35.01
C SER A 735 16.27 9.28 34.34
N ILE A 736 15.25 8.83 35.02
CA ILE A 736 14.30 7.82 34.55
C ILE A 736 13.10 8.53 33.95
N PRO A 737 12.79 8.33 32.65
CA PRO A 737 11.62 8.94 32.02
C PRO A 737 10.33 8.34 32.61
N TYR A 738 9.39 9.20 33.00
CA TYR A 738 8.07 8.80 33.46
C TYR A 738 7.05 8.96 32.33
N ILE A 739 6.39 7.88 31.98
CA ILE A 739 5.32 7.81 30.99
C ILE A 739 4.02 7.47 31.72
N SER A 740 3.07 8.40 31.79
CA SER A 740 1.82 8.23 32.52
C SER A 740 0.89 7.20 31.83
N SER A 741 0.88 7.17 30.51
CA SER A 741 0.13 6.20 29.71
C SER A 741 0.72 6.09 28.30
N ARG A 742 0.42 4.98 27.62
CA ARG A 742 0.83 4.75 26.22
C ARG A 742 0.05 5.68 25.31
N ASN A 743 0.73 6.28 24.32
CA ASN A 743 0.17 7.24 23.37
C ASN A 743 -0.55 8.42 24.07
N ASN A 744 0.04 8.92 25.15
CA ASN A 744 -0.49 9.94 26.04
C ASN A 744 -0.40 11.37 25.49
N PHE A 745 0.26 11.56 24.37
CA PHE A 745 0.50 12.86 23.75
C PHE A 745 -0.16 12.94 22.38
N ARG A 746 -0.76 14.10 22.05
CA ARG A 746 -1.23 14.42 20.71
C ARG A 746 -0.28 15.40 20.07
N TYR A 747 0.27 15.03 18.89
CA TYR A 747 1.08 15.94 18.11
C TYR A 747 0.25 17.10 17.58
N GLU A 748 0.93 18.15 17.15
CA GLU A 748 0.28 19.30 16.51
C GLU A 748 -0.49 18.86 15.26
N PRO A 749 -1.62 19.53 14.94
CA PRO A 749 -2.33 19.29 13.70
C PRO A 749 -1.44 19.56 12.48
N THR A 750 -1.68 18.80 11.42
CA THR A 750 -1.00 18.97 10.15
C THR A 750 -1.95 19.57 9.13
N HIS A 751 -1.47 20.55 8.36
CA HIS A 751 -2.22 21.06 7.22
C HIS A 751 -1.26 21.55 6.12
N ARG A 752 -1.70 21.46 4.87
CA ARG A 752 -0.84 21.75 3.73
C ARG A 752 -1.67 22.08 2.50
N LEU A 753 -1.18 22.99 1.68
CA LEU A 753 -1.68 23.26 0.34
C LEU A 753 -0.60 22.91 -0.67
N ASP A 754 -0.94 22.03 -1.60
CA ASP A 754 -0.11 21.68 -2.74
C ASP A 754 -0.77 22.22 -4.01
N VAL A 755 0.01 22.82 -4.90
CA VAL A 755 -0.47 23.41 -6.15
C VAL A 755 0.39 22.92 -7.30
N GLY A 756 -0.24 22.53 -8.40
CA GLY A 756 0.43 22.09 -9.61
C GLY A 756 -0.16 22.72 -10.86
N VAL A 757 0.69 23.02 -11.81
CA VAL A 757 0.32 23.61 -13.09
C VAL A 757 0.93 22.78 -14.21
N ASN A 758 0.13 22.43 -15.21
CA ASN A 758 0.58 21.72 -16.40
C ASN A 758 0.46 22.59 -17.65
N PHE A 759 1.56 22.62 -18.41
CA PHE A 759 1.64 23.27 -19.72
C PHE A 759 1.82 22.23 -20.80
N HIS A 760 0.81 22.05 -21.64
CA HIS A 760 0.79 21.07 -22.70
C HIS A 760 1.06 21.70 -24.06
N LYS A 761 1.84 21.03 -24.89
CA LYS A 761 2.02 21.39 -26.30
C LYS A 761 1.98 20.15 -27.18
N GLN A 762 1.05 20.15 -28.15
CA GLN A 762 1.03 19.15 -29.21
C GLN A 762 2.19 19.42 -30.16
N LEU A 763 2.96 18.37 -30.47
CA LEU A 763 4.08 18.36 -31.41
C LEU A 763 3.69 17.48 -32.61
N LYS A 764 4.53 17.50 -33.66
CA LYS A 764 4.31 16.71 -34.87
C LYS A 764 4.24 15.20 -34.60
N HIS A 765 5.06 14.71 -33.68
CA HIS A 765 5.17 13.29 -33.33
C HIS A 765 4.96 13.05 -31.83
N GLY A 766 4.00 13.72 -31.20
CA GLY A 766 3.72 13.50 -29.79
C GLY A 766 3.25 14.74 -29.04
N LYS A 767 3.15 14.62 -27.71
CA LYS A 767 2.73 15.69 -26.82
C LYS A 767 3.81 15.90 -25.75
N ARG A 768 4.23 17.14 -25.53
CA ARG A 768 5.07 17.48 -24.36
C ARG A 768 4.23 18.13 -23.30
N THR A 769 4.61 17.87 -22.03
CA THR A 769 4.02 18.50 -20.85
C THR A 769 5.14 18.97 -19.92
N TRP A 770 5.09 20.23 -19.51
CA TRP A 770 5.82 20.74 -18.37
C TRP A 770 4.88 20.77 -17.19
N ASN A 771 5.26 20.15 -16.09
CA ASN A 771 4.61 20.29 -14.79
C ASN A 771 5.48 21.14 -13.89
N VAL A 772 4.88 22.13 -13.27
CA VAL A 772 5.50 22.94 -12.20
C VAL A 772 4.59 22.83 -11.00
N SER A 773 5.10 22.38 -9.87
CA SER A 773 4.31 22.19 -8.65
C SER A 773 5.03 22.74 -7.42
N LEU A 774 4.22 23.13 -6.45
CA LEU A 774 4.66 23.55 -5.12
C LEU A 774 4.00 22.64 -4.10
N TYR A 775 4.81 21.85 -3.42
CA TYR A 775 4.38 21.14 -2.24
C TYR A 775 4.47 22.07 -1.04
N ASN A 776 3.46 22.08 -0.18
CA ASN A 776 3.38 22.94 0.99
C ASN A 776 3.53 24.43 0.63
N ALA A 777 2.67 24.94 -0.25
CA ALA A 777 2.79 26.25 -0.88
C ALA A 777 2.82 27.45 0.09
N TYR A 778 2.29 27.32 1.31
CA TYR A 778 2.37 28.35 2.35
C TYR A 778 3.38 28.04 3.47
N ASN A 779 4.27 27.05 3.24
CA ASN A 779 5.41 26.73 4.12
C ASN A 779 5.03 26.41 5.57
N GLN A 780 3.97 25.63 5.77
CA GLN A 780 3.61 25.16 7.10
C GLN A 780 4.64 24.15 7.63
N LEU A 781 5.16 24.40 8.82
CA LEU A 781 6.10 23.50 9.47
C LEU A 781 5.34 22.39 10.21
N ASN A 782 4.91 21.38 9.48
CA ASN A 782 4.21 20.25 10.04
C ASN A 782 5.15 19.33 10.85
N PRO A 783 4.66 18.68 11.92
CA PRO A 783 5.48 17.77 12.72
C PRO A 783 5.79 16.48 11.94
N PHE A 784 7.08 16.21 11.75
CA PHE A 784 7.56 14.89 11.30
C PHE A 784 7.95 14.03 12.49
N LEU A 785 8.71 14.62 13.44
CA LEU A 785 9.14 13.99 14.67
C LEU A 785 9.09 15.02 15.80
N THR A 786 8.55 14.65 16.94
CA THR A 786 8.59 15.47 18.15
C THR A 786 9.31 14.69 19.25
N THR A 787 10.29 15.31 19.89
CA THR A 787 11.10 14.70 20.95
C THR A 787 11.36 15.71 22.07
N VAL A 788 11.63 15.20 23.26
CA VAL A 788 12.06 16.03 24.38
C VAL A 788 13.59 16.14 24.37
N ARG A 789 14.12 17.36 24.25
CA ARG A 789 15.55 17.64 24.36
C ARG A 789 15.85 18.40 25.62
N THR A 790 17.02 18.14 26.19
CA THR A 790 17.53 18.93 27.29
C THR A 790 18.42 20.05 26.71
N LYS A 791 18.11 21.28 27.06
CA LYS A 791 18.87 22.48 26.65
C LYS A 791 19.48 23.14 27.86
N SER A 792 20.76 23.44 27.81
CA SER A 792 21.41 24.26 28.81
C SER A 792 21.05 25.72 28.55
N VAL A 793 20.37 26.37 29.47
CA VAL A 793 19.95 27.76 29.44
C VAL A 793 20.71 28.52 30.50
N LEU A 794 21.41 29.57 30.10
CA LEU A 794 22.07 30.47 31.05
C LEU A 794 21.02 31.34 31.75
N ASP A 795 20.94 31.27 33.05
CA ASP A 795 20.16 32.23 33.85
C ASP A 795 20.91 33.57 33.86
N PRO A 796 20.37 34.63 33.24
CA PRO A 796 21.06 35.90 33.17
C PRO A 796 21.22 36.60 34.53
N ASN A 797 20.45 36.20 35.54
CA ASN A 797 20.51 36.79 36.88
C ASN A 797 21.53 36.10 37.79
N THR A 798 21.78 34.82 37.60
CA THR A 798 22.67 34.03 38.45
C THR A 798 23.98 33.65 37.76
N GLY A 799 24.07 33.81 36.42
CA GLY A 799 25.22 33.35 35.61
C GLY A 799 25.41 31.84 35.61
N THR A 800 24.42 31.07 36.09
CA THR A 800 24.47 29.60 36.10
C THR A 800 23.70 28.97 34.96
N TYR A 801 24.19 27.83 34.46
CA TYR A 801 23.48 27.04 33.47
C TYR A 801 22.47 26.13 34.13
N SER A 802 21.20 26.28 33.79
CA SER A 802 20.15 25.34 34.16
C SER A 802 19.82 24.41 32.99
N GLN A 803 19.55 23.15 33.30
CA GLN A 803 19.09 22.17 32.30
C GLN A 803 17.56 22.25 32.18
N VAL A 804 17.08 22.79 31.06
CA VAL A 804 15.65 22.92 30.80
C VAL A 804 15.26 21.88 29.73
N LYS A 805 14.19 21.13 30.00
CA LYS A 805 13.61 20.26 29.00
C LYS A 805 12.74 21.07 28.06
N GLN A 806 12.94 20.88 26.79
CA GLN A 806 12.21 21.53 25.72
C GLN A 806 11.63 20.49 24.76
N LEU A 807 10.35 20.59 24.52
CA LEU A 807 9.72 19.86 23.42
C LEU A 807 10.22 20.45 22.10
N THR A 808 10.83 19.62 21.27
CA THR A 808 11.41 20.03 19.98
C THR A 808 10.72 19.29 18.88
N GLN A 809 10.16 20.02 17.94
CA GLN A 809 9.55 19.50 16.72
C GLN A 809 10.55 19.60 15.56
N PHE A 810 10.65 18.51 14.81
CA PHE A 810 11.36 18.47 13.54
C PHE A 810 10.35 18.45 12.41
N SER A 811 10.52 19.32 11.43
CA SER A 811 9.70 19.39 10.21
C SER A 811 10.63 19.16 9.02
N LEU A 812 10.27 18.19 8.16
CA LEU A 812 11.13 17.80 7.02
C LEU A 812 10.70 18.44 5.70
N PHE A 813 9.45 18.87 5.58
CA PHE A 813 8.89 19.31 4.31
C PHE A 813 8.48 20.80 4.36
N PRO A 814 9.44 21.74 4.17
CA PRO A 814 9.12 23.13 3.94
C PRO A 814 8.44 23.27 2.56
N ILE A 815 8.34 24.48 2.05
CA ILE A 815 7.93 24.69 0.65
C ILE A 815 8.94 24.01 -0.29
N ILE A 816 8.43 23.09 -1.15
CA ILE A 816 9.26 22.34 -2.10
C ILE A 816 8.75 22.60 -3.51
N PRO A 817 9.49 23.42 -4.30
CA PRO A 817 9.21 23.57 -5.72
C PRO A 817 9.64 22.30 -6.48
N SER A 818 8.89 21.92 -7.47
CA SER A 818 9.16 20.77 -8.30
C SER A 818 8.87 21.08 -9.75
N VAL A 819 9.71 20.53 -10.63
CA VAL A 819 9.54 20.65 -12.07
C VAL A 819 9.74 19.27 -12.70
N SER A 820 8.89 18.93 -13.65
CA SER A 820 9.10 17.75 -14.48
C SER A 820 8.72 18.02 -15.93
N TYR A 821 9.40 17.30 -16.83
CA TYR A 821 9.16 17.32 -18.25
C TYR A 821 8.76 15.93 -18.72
N THR A 822 7.60 15.84 -19.38
CA THR A 822 7.12 14.59 -19.96
C THR A 822 6.97 14.74 -21.47
N TYR A 823 7.54 13.82 -22.21
CA TYR A 823 7.31 13.65 -23.66
C TYR A 823 6.57 12.34 -23.90
N LYS A 824 5.39 12.43 -24.52
CA LYS A 824 4.56 11.29 -24.92
C LYS A 824 4.54 11.21 -26.43
N PHE A 825 4.87 10.04 -26.99
CA PHE A 825 4.92 9.76 -28.44
C PHE A 825 4.07 8.55 -28.82
#